data_7914159c815bfcbcbdeda73f3e81cd55
#
_entry.id   7914159c815bfcbcbdeda73f3e81cd55
#
_cell.length_a   1.000
_cell.length_b   1.000
_cell.length_c   1.000
_cell.angle_alpha   90.00
_cell.angle_beta   90.00
_cell.angle_gamma   90.00
#
_symmetry.space_group_name_H-M   'P 1'
#
loop_
_entity.id
_entity.type
_entity.pdbx_description
1 polymer ?
#
loop_
_entity_poly.entity_id
_entity_poly.type
_entity_poly.pdbx_seq_one_letter_code
_entity_poly.pdbx_strand_id
1 'polypeptide(L)'
;MAEFSPMMQRYLETKEQYKDCILFYRLGDFYEMFFDDAITASRELELTLTGKDCGQEERAPMCGIPHHAAEIYISRLIAKGYKVAICEQLEDPKTAKGIVKRGVIRVVTPGTVVDSNMLEERKNNFIMSIFKSGIYFGISVCDISTGEFYSAEIKDNQNFPLVLDEIARYMPSELVINSMMSDCQEEMDKIKERFDSYITRFNDKFFTDDAEKIKYRFNFVDSNQKEIENIANKTLAVCSINALIEYIEQTQMTTLDHINKITVYNISKYMSLDINARRNLEITEKMRDKSKKGTLLWVLDKTSTSMGGRALRRWLNDPLIDTTEINRRLESVKELKDDVILRGDIVENLKKVYDIERLAGKMAYGNANARDMITLKNSLSKLPDLKKVLSNVNSPMLKDLYENLDELQDIYELVDKSIVEDPPMTVKDGGIIKLGYNEEIDKLKTATTEGKNWIIQLEAEEREKTGIKNLKVGFNKVFGYFIEVTKSYLDQVPERFVRKQTLTNAERFITEDLKNLENQILGAEEKVVNLEYNAFVQIRDEIAKNVKRLQKSANIVSTLDVLTSFATVAEDLNYCMPEVDDSGILDIKGGRHPVIDKMLGTGVFVENDTYLDKKENRLSIITGPNMAGKSTYMRQVALITLMAQVGSFVPASEAHIGVVDKIFTRVGASDDLSMGQSTFMVEMMEVATILKEATSNSLVILDEIGRGTSTYDGLSIAWAVAEYIADKEKCGAKTLFATHYHELTELEEKLEGVKNYNIAVKEKGEDIIFLRKIIPGGTDESYGIHVARLAGVPKAVTQKADEILRGLERKNILTGKKQESKKAVEGQFDMFNYKLAEIAHEIDKVNLNELTPIDALNTLVRIKEKMK
;
A
#
# COMPACT_ATOMS: atom_id res chain seq x y z
N MET A 1 -1.66 52.54 -10.99
CA MET A 1 -2.03 51.12 -11.34
C MET A 1 -3.46 50.96 -10.90
N ALA A 2 -4.33 50.47 -11.78
CA ALA A 2 -5.70 50.16 -11.36
C ALA A 2 -5.68 49.14 -10.24
N GLU A 3 -6.46 49.31 -9.19
CA GLU A 3 -6.53 48.32 -8.10
C GLU A 3 -7.40 47.14 -8.55
N PHE A 4 -7.00 45.92 -8.15
CA PHE A 4 -7.84 44.74 -8.34
C PHE A 4 -9.21 44.93 -7.71
N SER A 5 -10.24 44.34 -8.29
CA SER A 5 -11.57 44.30 -7.68
C SER A 5 -11.50 43.73 -6.26
N PRO A 6 -12.39 44.20 -5.33
CA PRO A 6 -12.34 43.75 -3.94
C PRO A 6 -12.44 42.25 -3.73
N MET A 7 -13.13 41.54 -4.63
CA MET A 7 -13.18 40.08 -4.63
C MET A 7 -11.81 39.45 -5.00
N MET A 8 -11.16 40.01 -6.02
CA MET A 8 -9.86 39.51 -6.49
C MET A 8 -8.74 39.82 -5.50
N GLN A 9 -8.80 40.96 -4.79
CA GLN A 9 -7.87 41.24 -3.70
C GLN A 9 -7.93 40.17 -2.62
N ARG A 10 -9.14 39.81 -2.17
CA ARG A 10 -9.31 38.71 -1.18
C ARG A 10 -8.85 37.36 -1.70
N TYR A 11 -9.06 37.07 -2.98
CA TYR A 11 -8.52 35.85 -3.59
C TYR A 11 -7.00 35.83 -3.51
N LEU A 12 -6.34 36.91 -3.88
CA LEU A 12 -4.87 37.00 -3.85
C LEU A 12 -4.31 36.94 -2.42
N GLU A 13 -4.98 37.59 -1.44
CA GLU A 13 -4.62 37.46 -0.03
C GLU A 13 -4.70 36.01 0.48
N THR A 14 -5.74 35.29 0.07
CA THR A 14 -5.89 33.87 0.40
C THR A 14 -4.83 33.04 -0.31
N LYS A 15 -4.58 33.28 -1.60
CA LYS A 15 -3.56 32.56 -2.38
C LYS A 15 -2.14 32.75 -1.83
N GLU A 16 -1.82 33.93 -1.33
CA GLU A 16 -0.53 34.20 -0.70
C GLU A 16 -0.23 33.31 0.50
N GLN A 17 -1.27 32.89 1.24
CA GLN A 17 -1.14 31.97 2.37
C GLN A 17 -0.99 30.49 1.91
N TYR A 18 -1.46 30.14 0.69
CA TYR A 18 -1.50 28.78 0.14
C TYR A 18 -0.84 28.73 -1.23
N LYS A 19 0.39 29.28 -1.34
CA LYS A 19 1.12 29.43 -2.62
C LYS A 19 1.37 28.10 -3.34
N ASP A 20 1.62 27.05 -2.57
CA ASP A 20 1.93 25.68 -3.05
C ASP A 20 0.69 24.84 -3.37
N CYS A 21 -0.51 25.40 -3.19
CA CYS A 21 -1.78 24.73 -3.43
C CYS A 21 -2.53 25.35 -4.62
N ILE A 22 -3.24 24.54 -5.38
CA ILE A 22 -4.26 25.03 -6.32
C ILE A 22 -5.47 25.46 -5.50
N LEU A 23 -5.85 26.75 -5.57
CA LEU A 23 -6.92 27.32 -4.75
C LEU A 23 -8.29 27.17 -5.44
N PHE A 24 -9.15 26.31 -4.89
CA PHE A 24 -10.55 26.17 -5.29
C PHE A 24 -11.38 27.18 -4.52
N TYR A 25 -11.67 28.32 -5.16
CA TYR A 25 -12.34 29.47 -4.53
C TYR A 25 -13.83 29.45 -4.82
N ARG A 26 -14.68 29.29 -3.79
CA ARG A 26 -16.13 29.19 -3.95
C ARG A 26 -16.77 30.50 -4.40
N LEU A 27 -17.43 30.49 -5.55
CA LEU A 27 -18.21 31.59 -6.08
C LEU A 27 -19.57 31.08 -6.60
N GLY A 28 -20.60 31.30 -5.80
CA GLY A 28 -21.94 30.76 -6.08
C GLY A 28 -21.91 29.22 -6.11
N ASP A 29 -22.34 28.62 -7.23
CA ASP A 29 -22.39 27.16 -7.41
C ASP A 29 -21.10 26.55 -7.99
N PHE A 30 -20.03 27.35 -8.16
CA PHE A 30 -18.78 26.93 -8.73
C PHE A 30 -17.61 27.12 -7.74
N TYR A 31 -16.58 26.26 -7.91
CA TYR A 31 -15.23 26.59 -7.51
C TYR A 31 -14.49 27.16 -8.71
N GLU A 32 -14.04 28.38 -8.59
CA GLU A 32 -13.30 29.09 -9.62
C GLU A 32 -11.80 29.17 -9.22
N MET A 33 -10.94 28.99 -10.18
CA MET A 33 -9.49 29.12 -10.08
C MET A 33 -9.05 30.28 -10.97
N PHE A 34 -8.04 31.04 -10.54
CA PHE A 34 -7.56 32.21 -11.26
C PHE A 34 -6.04 32.18 -11.47
N PHE A 35 -5.55 32.94 -12.43
CA PHE A 35 -4.15 33.13 -12.77
C PHE A 35 -3.44 31.77 -13.04
N ASP A 36 -2.29 31.55 -12.42
CA ASP A 36 -1.47 30.34 -12.63
C ASP A 36 -2.22 29.04 -12.22
N ASP A 37 -3.06 29.12 -11.19
CA ASP A 37 -3.90 28.00 -10.78
C ASP A 37 -4.91 27.63 -11.87
N ALA A 38 -5.49 28.62 -12.55
CA ALA A 38 -6.41 28.38 -13.66
C ALA A 38 -5.71 27.75 -14.86
N ILE A 39 -4.51 28.21 -15.19
CA ILE A 39 -3.71 27.68 -16.30
C ILE A 39 -3.33 26.24 -16.02
N THR A 40 -2.84 25.97 -14.81
CA THR A 40 -2.47 24.62 -14.37
C THR A 40 -3.68 23.69 -14.33
N ALA A 41 -4.76 24.08 -13.65
CA ALA A 41 -5.96 23.26 -13.54
C ALA A 41 -6.63 23.02 -14.89
N SER A 42 -6.68 24.03 -15.78
CA SER A 42 -7.21 23.87 -17.14
C SER A 42 -6.46 22.80 -17.92
N ARG A 43 -5.12 22.80 -17.86
CA ARG A 43 -4.27 21.81 -18.54
C ARG A 43 -4.43 20.41 -17.93
N GLU A 44 -4.35 20.31 -16.60
CA GLU A 44 -4.35 19.02 -15.91
C GLU A 44 -5.71 18.32 -15.89
N LEU A 45 -6.79 19.12 -15.88
CA LEU A 45 -8.17 18.63 -15.81
C LEU A 45 -8.92 18.70 -17.13
N GLU A 46 -8.29 19.22 -18.20
CA GLU A 46 -8.89 19.44 -19.53
C GLU A 46 -10.11 20.37 -19.48
N LEU A 47 -10.03 21.43 -18.63
CA LEU A 47 -11.09 22.42 -18.49
C LEU A 47 -10.89 23.57 -19.48
N THR A 48 -12.00 24.19 -19.89
CA THR A 48 -11.95 25.39 -20.73
C THR A 48 -11.38 26.57 -19.94
N LEU A 49 -10.28 27.15 -20.42
CA LEU A 49 -9.71 28.37 -19.88
C LEU A 49 -10.47 29.59 -20.44
N THR A 50 -10.98 30.38 -19.54
CA THR A 50 -11.72 31.65 -19.87
C THR A 50 -11.05 32.83 -19.19
N GLY A 51 -11.66 34.03 -19.25
CA GLY A 51 -11.18 35.22 -18.56
C GLY A 51 -12.27 35.87 -17.76
N LYS A 52 -11.95 36.28 -16.52
CA LYS A 52 -12.83 37.06 -15.63
C LYS A 52 -12.33 38.50 -15.46
N ASP A 53 -13.26 39.44 -15.43
CA ASP A 53 -12.93 40.83 -15.11
C ASP A 53 -12.37 40.91 -13.67
N CYS A 54 -11.19 41.46 -13.53
CA CYS A 54 -10.47 41.58 -12.26
C CYS A 54 -10.23 43.03 -11.83
N GLY A 55 -10.77 44.02 -12.57
CA GLY A 55 -10.53 45.48 -12.34
C GLY A 55 -9.25 46.01 -13.00
N GLN A 56 -8.58 45.16 -13.82
CA GLN A 56 -7.43 45.55 -14.63
C GLN A 56 -7.83 45.61 -16.11
N GLU A 57 -6.96 46.18 -16.97
CA GLU A 57 -7.16 46.21 -18.42
C GLU A 57 -7.23 44.80 -19.01
N GLU A 58 -6.38 43.87 -18.50
CA GLU A 58 -6.40 42.49 -18.89
C GLU A 58 -7.29 41.63 -17.95
N ARG A 59 -8.05 40.73 -18.53
CA ARG A 59 -8.85 39.76 -17.78
C ARG A 59 -7.99 38.71 -17.14
N ALA A 60 -8.26 38.38 -15.86
CA ALA A 60 -7.58 37.28 -15.19
C ALA A 60 -7.96 35.93 -15.85
N PRO A 61 -6.97 35.10 -16.25
CA PRO A 61 -7.24 33.71 -16.63
C PRO A 61 -8.08 33.02 -15.56
N MET A 62 -9.13 32.29 -15.96
CA MET A 62 -10.06 31.62 -15.06
C MET A 62 -10.54 30.32 -15.65
N CYS A 63 -10.63 29.29 -14.84
CA CYS A 63 -11.44 28.11 -15.09
C CYS A 63 -12.26 27.77 -13.85
N GLY A 64 -13.31 26.99 -14.01
CA GLY A 64 -14.21 26.67 -12.91
C GLY A 64 -14.88 25.32 -13.07
N ILE A 65 -15.27 24.74 -11.94
CA ILE A 65 -15.97 23.45 -11.85
C ILE A 65 -17.20 23.62 -10.95
N PRO A 66 -18.29 22.86 -11.22
CA PRO A 66 -19.43 22.83 -10.31
C PRO A 66 -19.02 22.30 -8.94
N HIS A 67 -19.43 22.95 -7.85
CA HIS A 67 -18.99 22.56 -6.52
C HIS A 67 -19.38 21.12 -6.13
N HIS A 68 -20.54 20.65 -6.57
CA HIS A 68 -21.01 19.29 -6.30
C HIS A 68 -20.20 18.21 -7.03
N ALA A 69 -19.41 18.56 -8.03
CA ALA A 69 -18.52 17.64 -8.76
C ALA A 69 -17.04 17.79 -8.34
N ALA A 70 -16.73 18.62 -7.35
CA ALA A 70 -15.36 18.97 -6.98
C ALA A 70 -14.49 17.77 -6.63
N GLU A 71 -15.05 16.76 -5.93
CA GLU A 71 -14.31 15.55 -5.50
C GLU A 71 -13.61 14.85 -6.65
N ILE A 72 -14.28 14.70 -7.81
CA ILE A 72 -13.72 14.03 -8.98
C ILE A 72 -12.49 14.78 -9.51
N TYR A 73 -12.57 16.12 -9.56
CA TYR A 73 -11.49 16.96 -10.05
C TYR A 73 -10.33 17.06 -9.05
N ILE A 74 -10.64 17.13 -7.75
CA ILE A 74 -9.64 17.08 -6.68
C ILE A 74 -8.88 15.76 -6.75
N SER A 75 -9.57 14.62 -6.86
CA SER A 75 -8.95 13.31 -7.00
C SER A 75 -7.94 13.24 -8.16
N ARG A 76 -8.30 13.81 -9.33
CA ARG A 76 -7.41 13.85 -10.50
C ARG A 76 -6.15 14.72 -10.26
N LEU A 77 -6.29 15.85 -9.55
CA LEU A 77 -5.14 16.70 -9.21
C LEU A 77 -4.24 16.03 -8.16
N ILE A 78 -4.82 15.44 -7.13
CA ILE A 78 -4.09 14.71 -6.09
C ILE A 78 -3.31 13.52 -6.69
N ALA A 79 -3.93 12.75 -7.59
CA ALA A 79 -3.27 11.65 -8.28
C ALA A 79 -2.06 12.09 -9.13
N LYS A 80 -2.02 13.38 -9.54
CA LYS A 80 -0.89 13.99 -10.24
C LYS A 80 0.08 14.72 -9.31
N GLY A 81 -0.09 14.59 -7.98
CA GLY A 81 0.80 15.17 -6.97
C GLY A 81 0.54 16.64 -6.64
N TYR A 82 -0.58 17.24 -7.06
CA TYR A 82 -0.92 18.63 -6.68
C TYR A 82 -1.62 18.66 -5.33
N LYS A 83 -1.44 19.76 -4.58
CA LYS A 83 -2.22 20.09 -3.38
C LYS A 83 -3.37 20.99 -3.75
N VAL A 84 -4.52 20.84 -3.10
CA VAL A 84 -5.73 21.64 -3.36
C VAL A 84 -6.22 22.28 -2.07
N ALA A 85 -6.28 23.61 -2.02
CA ALA A 85 -6.88 24.35 -0.92
C ALA A 85 -8.35 24.67 -1.26
N ILE A 86 -9.26 24.22 -0.40
CA ILE A 86 -10.71 24.41 -0.58
C ILE A 86 -11.15 25.64 0.22
N CYS A 87 -11.54 26.70 -0.48
CA CYS A 87 -12.01 27.93 0.11
C CYS A 87 -13.52 28.04 -0.03
N GLU A 88 -14.25 28.00 1.10
CA GLU A 88 -15.70 28.03 1.18
C GLU A 88 -16.25 29.37 1.69
N GLN A 89 -17.54 29.58 1.46
CA GLN A 89 -18.30 30.69 2.03
C GLN A 89 -18.59 30.39 3.50
N LEU A 90 -18.15 31.26 4.41
CA LEU A 90 -18.31 31.10 5.86
C LEU A 90 -19.60 31.74 6.40
N GLU A 91 -20.35 32.46 5.56
CA GLU A 91 -21.61 33.07 5.91
C GLU A 91 -22.63 32.92 4.77
N ASP A 92 -23.92 32.96 5.10
CA ASP A 92 -24.99 32.85 4.11
C ASP A 92 -25.01 34.10 3.20
N PRO A 93 -24.89 33.90 1.87
CA PRO A 93 -24.98 35.00 0.91
C PRO A 93 -26.26 35.89 1.04
N LYS A 94 -27.35 35.32 1.55
CA LYS A 94 -28.63 36.06 1.75
C LYS A 94 -28.60 37.04 2.92
N THR A 95 -27.74 36.79 3.90
CA THR A 95 -27.63 37.59 5.13
C THR A 95 -26.40 38.50 5.14
N ALA A 96 -25.46 38.30 4.23
CA ALA A 96 -24.20 39.02 4.16
C ALA A 96 -24.41 40.50 3.79
N LYS A 97 -23.85 41.40 4.59
CA LYS A 97 -23.76 42.82 4.26
C LYS A 97 -22.47 43.10 3.49
N GLY A 98 -22.51 43.03 2.15
CA GLY A 98 -21.36 43.25 1.29
C GLY A 98 -20.80 41.98 0.68
N ILE A 99 -19.46 41.86 0.59
CA ILE A 99 -18.81 40.67 0.02
C ILE A 99 -18.83 39.55 1.04
N VAL A 100 -19.45 38.43 0.70
CA VAL A 100 -19.52 37.20 1.51
C VAL A 100 -18.12 36.79 2.01
N LYS A 101 -17.99 36.59 3.31
CA LYS A 101 -16.74 36.14 3.92
C LYS A 101 -16.42 34.72 3.47
N ARG A 102 -15.18 34.51 3.09
CA ARG A 102 -14.65 33.22 2.66
C ARG A 102 -13.41 32.85 3.44
N GLY A 103 -13.13 31.56 3.57
CA GLY A 103 -11.92 31.06 4.19
C GLY A 103 -11.61 29.63 3.71
N VAL A 104 -10.35 29.29 3.76
CA VAL A 104 -9.93 27.91 3.50
C VAL A 104 -10.41 27.06 4.66
N ILE A 105 -11.15 26.00 4.34
CA ILE A 105 -11.70 25.07 5.32
C ILE A 105 -10.91 23.75 5.36
N ARG A 106 -10.11 23.48 4.32
CA ARG A 106 -9.32 22.26 4.20
C ARG A 106 -8.28 22.39 3.09
N VAL A 107 -7.10 21.79 3.30
CA VAL A 107 -6.11 21.54 2.26
C VAL A 107 -6.05 20.04 2.03
N VAL A 108 -6.32 19.60 0.80
CA VAL A 108 -6.22 18.19 0.40
C VAL A 108 -4.84 17.95 -0.21
N THR A 109 -4.11 16.97 0.32
CA THR A 109 -2.80 16.53 -0.16
C THR A 109 -2.83 15.02 -0.39
N PRO A 110 -1.86 14.42 -1.10
CA PRO A 110 -1.86 12.97 -1.34
C PRO A 110 -2.00 12.12 -0.07
N GLY A 111 -1.36 12.53 1.03
CA GLY A 111 -1.40 11.79 2.31
C GLY A 111 -2.60 12.13 3.19
N THR A 112 -3.35 13.21 2.89
CA THR A 112 -4.45 13.68 3.75
C THR A 112 -5.85 13.46 3.16
N VAL A 113 -5.96 12.61 2.15
CA VAL A 113 -7.25 12.22 1.57
C VAL A 113 -8.03 11.36 2.57
N VAL A 114 -9.31 11.71 2.80
CA VAL A 114 -10.25 11.00 3.70
C VAL A 114 -11.48 10.51 2.95
N ASP A 115 -11.78 11.12 1.80
CA ASP A 115 -12.97 10.81 1.02
C ASP A 115 -12.86 9.44 0.35
N SER A 116 -13.81 8.55 0.64
CA SER A 116 -13.77 7.15 0.19
C SER A 116 -13.74 6.98 -1.33
N ASN A 117 -14.30 7.95 -2.07
CA ASN A 117 -14.29 7.92 -3.54
C ASN A 117 -12.89 8.16 -4.15
N MET A 118 -11.95 8.67 -3.32
CA MET A 118 -10.58 8.96 -3.72
C MET A 118 -9.58 7.92 -3.19
N LEU A 119 -10.02 7.01 -2.32
CA LEU A 119 -9.20 6.02 -1.66
C LEU A 119 -9.42 4.63 -2.27
N GLU A 120 -8.33 3.87 -2.41
CA GLU A 120 -8.44 2.43 -2.66
C GLU A 120 -9.02 1.72 -1.43
N GLU A 121 -10.09 0.93 -1.60
CA GLU A 121 -10.80 0.31 -0.47
C GLU A 121 -9.91 -0.62 0.36
N ARG A 122 -9.06 -1.42 -0.30
CA ARG A 122 -8.23 -2.47 0.30
C ARG A 122 -6.78 -2.05 0.55
N LYS A 123 -6.48 -0.74 0.49
CA LYS A 123 -5.15 -0.17 0.74
C LYS A 123 -5.26 0.99 1.71
N ASN A 124 -4.32 1.08 2.65
CA ASN A 124 -4.18 2.25 3.51
C ASN A 124 -3.61 3.43 2.71
N ASN A 125 -3.96 4.64 3.13
CA ASN A 125 -3.38 5.87 2.60
C ASN A 125 -2.50 6.52 3.68
N PHE A 126 -1.25 6.06 3.76
CA PHE A 126 -0.34 6.54 4.79
C PHE A 126 0.29 7.88 4.42
N ILE A 127 0.41 8.74 5.43
CA ILE A 127 1.30 9.89 5.48
C ILE A 127 2.40 9.58 6.50
N MET A 128 3.66 9.88 6.17
CA MET A 128 4.79 9.59 7.03
C MET A 128 5.59 10.86 7.33
N SER A 129 5.91 11.10 8.59
CA SER A 129 6.85 12.13 9.01
C SER A 129 8.21 11.51 9.29
N ILE A 130 9.29 12.13 8.78
CA ILE A 130 10.67 11.73 9.01
C ILE A 130 11.43 12.91 9.61
N PHE A 131 11.87 12.76 10.84
CA PHE A 131 12.73 13.71 11.53
C PHE A 131 14.17 13.18 11.56
N LYS A 132 15.10 13.84 10.89
CA LYS A 132 16.53 13.49 10.87
C LYS A 132 17.29 14.34 11.89
N SER A 133 18.13 13.69 12.70
CA SER A 133 19.09 14.33 13.59
C SER A 133 20.42 13.55 13.56
N GLY A 134 21.33 13.95 12.70
CA GLY A 134 22.58 13.23 12.42
C GLY A 134 22.33 11.86 11.81
N ILE A 135 22.71 10.79 12.51
CA ILE A 135 22.52 9.38 12.13
C ILE A 135 21.26 8.77 12.74
N TYR A 136 20.49 9.55 13.47
CA TYR A 136 19.27 9.10 14.13
C TYR A 136 18.05 9.67 13.43
N PHE A 137 16.98 8.87 13.37
CA PHE A 137 15.73 9.21 12.71
C PHE A 137 14.55 8.90 13.63
N GLY A 138 13.61 9.85 13.72
CA GLY A 138 12.27 9.63 14.22
C GLY A 138 11.32 9.46 13.06
N ILE A 139 10.55 8.37 13.04
CA ILE A 139 9.56 8.10 12.01
C ILE A 139 8.18 8.00 12.65
N SER A 140 7.20 8.65 12.03
CA SER A 140 5.80 8.53 12.42
C SER A 140 4.94 8.37 11.19
N VAL A 141 3.98 7.44 11.23
CA VAL A 141 3.14 7.07 10.10
C VAL A 141 1.69 7.09 10.54
N CYS A 142 0.83 7.71 9.73
CA CYS A 142 -0.60 7.80 10.02
C CYS A 142 -1.45 7.53 8.78
N ASP A 143 -2.54 6.79 8.95
CA ASP A 143 -3.66 6.77 7.99
C ASP A 143 -4.83 7.53 8.61
N ILE A 144 -5.09 8.73 8.10
CA ILE A 144 -6.14 9.62 8.62
C ILE A 144 -7.53 8.99 8.45
N SER A 145 -7.73 8.18 7.40
CA SER A 145 -9.05 7.60 7.11
C SER A 145 -9.47 6.52 8.11
N THR A 146 -8.48 5.81 8.70
CA THR A 146 -8.71 4.72 9.67
C THR A 146 -8.36 5.09 11.10
N GLY A 147 -7.51 6.13 11.28
CA GLY A 147 -6.97 6.55 12.58
C GLY A 147 -5.80 5.70 13.07
N GLU A 148 -5.21 4.86 12.22
CA GLU A 148 -3.99 4.12 12.54
C GLU A 148 -2.80 5.07 12.66
N PHE A 149 -2.01 4.94 13.75
CA PHE A 149 -0.83 5.76 13.98
C PHE A 149 0.31 4.92 14.58
N TYR A 150 1.43 4.90 13.88
CA TYR A 150 2.63 4.17 14.25
C TYR A 150 3.82 5.11 14.41
N SER A 151 4.77 4.79 15.32
CA SER A 151 6.02 5.56 15.43
C SER A 151 7.18 4.68 15.85
N ALA A 152 8.39 5.04 15.40
CA ALA A 152 9.63 4.36 15.74
C ALA A 152 10.81 5.32 15.77
N GLU A 153 11.87 4.93 16.47
CA GLU A 153 13.21 5.53 16.36
C GLU A 153 14.16 4.57 15.68
N ILE A 154 14.97 5.10 14.79
CA ILE A 154 15.94 4.35 14.00
C ILE A 154 17.32 5.00 14.18
N LYS A 155 18.33 4.17 14.38
CA LYS A 155 19.73 4.54 14.22
C LYS A 155 20.22 3.94 12.92
N ASP A 156 20.52 4.78 11.96
CA ASP A 156 20.99 4.36 10.64
C ASP A 156 22.35 4.98 10.32
N ASN A 157 23.40 4.18 10.52
CA ASN A 157 24.79 4.62 10.38
C ASN A 157 25.34 4.47 8.95
N GLN A 158 24.61 3.78 8.05
CA GLN A 158 25.15 3.32 6.78
C GLN A 158 24.16 3.54 5.64
N ASN A 159 24.31 4.66 4.92
CA ASN A 159 23.62 4.89 3.64
C ASN A 159 22.09 4.81 3.65
N PHE A 160 21.42 4.96 4.82
CA PHE A 160 19.98 5.12 4.92
C PHE A 160 19.10 3.89 4.60
N PRO A 161 19.57 2.61 4.66
CA PRO A 161 18.78 1.46 4.26
C PRO A 161 17.57 1.21 5.17
N LEU A 162 17.71 1.34 6.49
CA LEU A 162 16.62 1.04 7.44
C LEU A 162 15.45 2.01 7.29
N VAL A 163 15.72 3.27 6.99
CA VAL A 163 14.66 4.25 6.74
C VAL A 163 13.97 3.98 5.40
N LEU A 164 14.73 3.59 4.36
CA LEU A 164 14.15 3.17 3.07
C LEU A 164 13.26 1.92 3.22
N ASP A 165 13.65 0.97 4.08
CA ASP A 165 12.86 -0.22 4.37
C ASP A 165 11.54 0.13 5.08
N GLU A 166 11.54 1.11 5.99
CA GLU A 166 10.30 1.60 6.61
C GLU A 166 9.41 2.36 5.62
N ILE A 167 9.99 3.16 4.71
CA ILE A 167 9.22 3.77 3.62
C ILE A 167 8.61 2.67 2.72
N ALA A 168 9.38 1.64 2.38
CA ALA A 168 8.90 0.50 1.58
C ALA A 168 7.83 -0.33 2.30
N ARG A 169 7.89 -0.42 3.63
CA ARG A 169 6.93 -1.13 4.47
C ARG A 169 5.55 -0.48 4.43
N TYR A 170 5.49 0.84 4.57
CA TYR A 170 4.23 1.59 4.61
C TYR A 170 3.80 2.13 3.26
N MET A 171 4.73 2.33 2.31
CA MET A 171 4.48 2.92 0.99
C MET A 171 3.62 4.20 1.10
N PRO A 172 4.09 5.22 1.86
CA PRO A 172 3.30 6.41 2.13
C PRO A 172 3.05 7.22 0.84
N SER A 173 1.85 7.78 0.73
CA SER A 173 1.51 8.68 -0.38
C SER A 173 2.18 10.05 -0.23
N GLU A 174 2.53 10.42 1.01
CA GLU A 174 3.20 11.69 1.31
C GLU A 174 4.22 11.54 2.44
N LEU A 175 5.38 12.19 2.26
CA LEU A 175 6.45 12.30 3.24
C LEU A 175 6.54 13.74 3.75
N VAL A 176 6.50 13.92 5.06
CA VAL A 176 6.70 15.21 5.75
C VAL A 176 8.07 15.19 6.39
N ILE A 177 8.96 16.08 5.98
CA ILE A 177 10.38 16.03 6.38
C ILE A 177 10.86 17.36 6.95
N ASN A 178 11.85 17.30 7.87
CA ASN A 178 12.54 18.48 8.38
C ASN A 178 13.62 19.00 7.43
N SER A 179 14.18 20.17 7.72
CA SER A 179 15.20 20.80 6.88
C SER A 179 16.43 19.93 6.72
N MET A 180 16.93 19.35 7.84
CA MET A 180 18.12 18.50 7.82
C MET A 180 17.96 17.29 6.90
N MET A 181 16.76 16.70 6.81
CA MET A 181 16.46 15.62 5.85
C MET A 181 16.37 16.15 4.42
N SER A 182 15.70 17.30 4.21
CA SER A 182 15.55 17.93 2.89
C SER A 182 16.88 18.34 2.27
N ASP A 183 17.87 18.72 3.09
CA ASP A 183 19.17 19.18 2.64
C ASP A 183 20.15 18.02 2.31
N CYS A 184 19.76 16.77 2.62
CA CYS A 184 20.52 15.57 2.27
C CYS A 184 20.17 15.08 0.86
N GLN A 185 20.85 15.63 -0.14
CA GLN A 185 20.53 15.37 -1.55
C GLN A 185 20.60 13.88 -1.92
N GLU A 186 21.61 13.16 -1.44
CA GLU A 186 21.81 11.74 -1.74
C GLU A 186 20.67 10.85 -1.24
N GLU A 187 20.20 11.08 -0.01
CA GLU A 187 19.07 10.38 0.58
C GLU A 187 17.75 10.75 -0.12
N MET A 188 17.59 12.04 -0.46
CA MET A 188 16.40 12.52 -1.18
C MET A 188 16.29 11.93 -2.59
N ASP A 189 17.42 11.81 -3.30
CA ASP A 189 17.44 11.20 -4.62
C ASP A 189 17.08 9.71 -4.55
N LYS A 190 17.60 8.97 -3.56
CA LYS A 190 17.23 7.56 -3.32
C LYS A 190 15.72 7.38 -3.05
N ILE A 191 15.09 8.32 -2.34
CA ILE A 191 13.64 8.28 -2.10
C ILE A 191 12.88 8.53 -3.40
N LYS A 192 13.20 9.61 -4.12
CA LYS A 192 12.51 9.99 -5.37
C LYS A 192 12.61 8.94 -6.48
N GLU A 193 13.74 8.25 -6.56
CA GLU A 193 13.97 7.19 -7.56
C GLU A 193 13.17 5.91 -7.28
N ARG A 194 12.91 5.62 -6.00
CA ARG A 194 12.33 4.34 -5.58
C ARG A 194 10.85 4.41 -5.23
N PHE A 195 10.37 5.58 -4.83
CA PHE A 195 9.00 5.77 -4.31
C PHE A 195 8.29 6.92 -5.01
N ASP A 196 7.02 6.72 -5.31
CA ASP A 196 6.13 7.74 -5.89
C ASP A 196 5.52 8.67 -4.81
N SER A 197 6.15 8.77 -3.64
CA SER A 197 5.65 9.58 -2.52
C SER A 197 5.81 11.07 -2.78
N TYR A 198 4.79 11.86 -2.49
CA TYR A 198 4.90 13.31 -2.49
C TYR A 198 5.74 13.78 -1.31
N ILE A 199 6.69 14.70 -1.50
CA ILE A 199 7.60 15.14 -0.44
C ILE A 199 7.28 16.59 -0.06
N THR A 200 6.95 16.79 1.22
CA THR A 200 6.67 18.09 1.82
C THR A 200 7.73 18.43 2.85
N ARG A 201 8.50 19.51 2.60
CA ARG A 201 9.34 20.11 3.63
C ARG A 201 8.45 20.87 4.62
N PHE A 202 8.50 20.51 5.89
CA PHE A 202 7.73 21.16 6.94
C PHE A 202 8.63 21.99 7.86
N ASN A 203 8.07 23.01 8.50
CA ASN A 203 8.86 23.94 9.31
C ASN A 203 9.39 23.25 10.56
N ASP A 204 10.71 23.35 10.78
CA ASP A 204 11.43 22.71 11.87
C ASP A 204 10.92 23.04 13.28
N LYS A 205 10.29 24.22 13.45
CA LYS A 205 9.70 24.64 14.74
C LYS A 205 8.61 23.69 15.26
N PHE A 206 8.04 22.84 14.40
CA PHE A 206 6.99 21.89 14.76
C PHE A 206 7.54 20.51 15.14
N PHE A 207 8.82 20.23 14.84
CA PHE A 207 9.51 19.03 15.27
C PHE A 207 10.04 19.20 16.70
N THR A 208 9.11 19.23 17.66
CA THR A 208 9.42 19.47 19.07
C THR A 208 9.48 18.17 19.86
N ASP A 209 10.33 18.12 20.88
CA ASP A 209 10.47 17.00 21.83
C ASP A 209 9.45 17.06 23.00
N ASP A 210 8.37 17.80 22.83
CA ASP A 210 7.32 17.98 23.85
C ASP A 210 6.42 16.75 23.94
N ALA A 211 6.78 15.82 24.82
CA ALA A 211 6.00 14.63 25.12
C ALA A 211 4.69 14.95 25.88
N GLU A 212 4.63 16.08 26.64
CA GLU A 212 3.41 16.47 27.36
C GLU A 212 2.29 16.86 26.40
N LYS A 213 2.64 17.50 25.27
CA LYS A 213 1.68 17.81 24.19
C LYS A 213 0.98 16.55 23.68
N ILE A 214 1.73 15.45 23.52
CA ILE A 214 1.20 14.15 23.09
C ILE A 214 0.30 13.56 24.17
N LYS A 215 0.73 13.57 25.43
CA LYS A 215 -0.06 13.06 26.55
C LYS A 215 -1.41 13.78 26.68
N TYR A 216 -1.39 15.11 26.62
CA TYR A 216 -2.61 15.92 26.70
C TYR A 216 -3.58 15.63 25.57
N ARG A 217 -3.05 15.54 24.33
CA ARG A 217 -3.88 15.34 23.15
C ARG A 217 -4.58 13.98 23.11
N PHE A 218 -3.86 12.92 23.46
CA PHE A 218 -4.39 11.54 23.36
C PHE A 218 -5.12 11.08 24.62
N ASN A 219 -5.35 11.99 25.59
CA ASN A 219 -6.05 11.69 26.83
C ASN A 219 -5.59 10.37 27.49
N PHE A 220 -4.28 10.17 27.57
CA PHE A 220 -3.69 8.97 28.17
C PHE A 220 -3.86 8.96 29.73
N VAL A 221 -5.01 9.44 30.26
CA VAL A 221 -5.16 9.70 31.68
C VAL A 221 -5.33 8.42 32.50
N ASP A 222 -5.81 7.30 31.94
CA ASP A 222 -6.27 6.19 32.80
C ASP A 222 -5.82 4.75 32.52
N SER A 223 -5.10 4.41 31.47
CA SER A 223 -4.84 2.98 31.24
C SER A 223 -3.45 2.55 30.74
N ASN A 224 -2.58 3.46 30.30
CA ASN A 224 -1.32 3.07 29.64
C ASN A 224 -0.09 3.90 30.05
N GLN A 225 0.19 4.04 31.34
CA GLN A 225 1.42 4.69 31.84
C GLN A 225 2.69 4.11 31.20
N LYS A 226 2.73 2.79 30.93
CA LYS A 226 3.87 2.13 30.28
C LYS A 226 4.04 2.53 28.81
N GLU A 227 2.95 2.73 28.07
CA GLU A 227 3.04 3.19 26.66
C GLU A 227 3.49 4.65 26.60
N ILE A 228 3.03 5.48 27.52
CA ILE A 228 3.43 6.89 27.65
C ILE A 228 4.91 7.00 27.98
N GLU A 229 5.40 6.23 28.97
CA GLU A 229 6.81 6.17 29.34
C GLU A 229 7.68 5.68 28.17
N ASN A 230 7.21 4.69 27.41
CA ASN A 230 7.86 4.22 26.20
C ASN A 230 7.93 5.30 25.11
N ILE A 231 6.89 6.13 24.97
CA ILE A 231 6.89 7.25 24.01
C ILE A 231 7.84 8.35 24.49
N ALA A 232 7.72 8.76 25.75
CA ALA A 232 8.52 9.86 26.31
C ALA A 232 10.02 9.59 26.28
N ASN A 233 10.44 8.33 26.37
CA ASN A 233 11.84 7.92 26.29
C ASN A 233 12.41 7.91 24.86
N LYS A 234 11.58 8.17 23.83
CA LYS A 234 11.97 8.18 22.41
C LYS A 234 11.84 9.59 21.84
N THR A 235 12.82 10.44 22.13
CA THR A 235 12.79 11.87 21.80
C THR A 235 12.56 12.15 20.32
N LEU A 236 13.19 11.39 19.42
CA LEU A 236 13.06 11.63 17.99
C LEU A 236 11.70 11.17 17.45
N ALA A 237 11.17 10.07 18.00
CA ALA A 237 9.80 9.66 17.70
C ALA A 237 8.82 10.76 18.13
N VAL A 238 8.99 11.35 19.33
CA VAL A 238 8.18 12.49 19.81
C VAL A 238 8.25 13.65 18.82
N CYS A 239 9.43 14.03 18.33
CA CYS A 239 9.58 15.11 17.35
C CYS A 239 8.80 14.81 16.05
N SER A 240 8.90 13.61 15.52
CA SER A 240 8.19 13.22 14.31
C SER A 240 6.67 13.11 14.50
N ILE A 241 6.20 12.65 15.70
CA ILE A 241 4.77 12.61 16.06
C ILE A 241 4.20 14.04 16.09
N ASN A 242 4.85 14.95 16.82
CA ASN A 242 4.38 16.33 16.97
C ASN A 242 4.28 17.04 15.62
N ALA A 243 5.29 16.87 14.75
CA ALA A 243 5.29 17.46 13.43
C ALA A 243 4.17 16.87 12.53
N LEU A 244 3.96 15.54 12.58
CA LEU A 244 2.92 14.90 11.77
C LEU A 244 1.53 15.34 12.20
N ILE A 245 1.26 15.37 13.50
CA ILE A 245 -0.03 15.84 14.03
C ILE A 245 -0.28 17.28 13.63
N GLU A 246 0.69 18.16 13.83
CA GLU A 246 0.57 19.57 13.49
C GLU A 246 0.31 19.76 11.98
N TYR A 247 1.01 18.99 11.12
CA TYR A 247 0.81 19.03 9.69
C TYR A 247 -0.62 18.62 9.30
N ILE A 248 -1.12 17.53 9.90
CA ILE A 248 -2.47 17.05 9.64
C ILE A 248 -3.50 18.08 10.14
N GLU A 249 -3.32 18.68 11.32
CA GLU A 249 -4.21 19.72 11.84
C GLU A 249 -4.25 20.96 10.99
N GLN A 250 -3.09 21.42 10.52
CA GLN A 250 -3.01 22.60 9.64
C GLN A 250 -3.64 22.34 8.27
N THR A 251 -3.56 21.11 7.76
CA THR A 251 -4.16 20.77 6.46
C THR A 251 -5.65 20.49 6.56
N GLN A 252 -6.09 19.81 7.61
CA GLN A 252 -7.47 19.39 7.76
C GLN A 252 -8.35 20.41 8.51
N MET A 253 -7.75 21.35 9.26
CA MET A 253 -8.43 22.40 10.03
C MET A 253 -9.52 21.88 10.97
N THR A 254 -9.36 20.66 11.47
CA THR A 254 -10.28 19.99 12.40
C THR A 254 -9.52 19.21 13.46
N THR A 255 -10.18 18.88 14.56
CA THR A 255 -9.63 18.00 15.59
C THR A 255 -9.55 16.57 15.06
N LEU A 256 -8.50 15.84 15.46
CA LEU A 256 -8.24 14.48 15.01
C LEU A 256 -8.62 13.47 16.10
N ASP A 257 -9.80 13.58 16.68
CA ASP A 257 -10.22 12.82 17.86
C ASP A 257 -10.30 11.31 17.61
N HIS A 258 -10.43 10.89 16.36
CA HIS A 258 -10.40 9.49 15.94
C HIS A 258 -8.99 8.88 15.92
N ILE A 259 -7.95 9.70 15.87
CA ILE A 259 -6.58 9.25 16.09
C ILE A 259 -6.35 9.24 17.61
N ASN A 260 -6.70 8.15 18.24
CA ASN A 260 -6.77 8.02 19.70
C ASN A 260 -5.72 7.06 20.27
N LYS A 261 -4.89 6.43 19.43
CA LYS A 261 -3.85 5.51 19.84
C LYS A 261 -2.61 5.71 18.97
N ILE A 262 -1.45 5.77 19.63
CA ILE A 262 -0.15 5.74 18.96
C ILE A 262 0.52 4.42 19.34
N THR A 263 0.89 3.63 18.33
CA THR A 263 1.64 2.39 18.54
C THR A 263 3.13 2.67 18.31
N VAL A 264 3.89 2.76 19.40
CA VAL A 264 5.35 2.84 19.29
C VAL A 264 5.91 1.45 19.20
N TYR A 265 6.60 1.14 18.13
CA TYR A 265 7.15 -0.18 17.88
C TYR A 265 8.68 -0.18 17.84
N ASN A 266 9.25 -1.36 18.03
CA ASN A 266 10.65 -1.62 17.77
C ASN A 266 10.71 -2.42 16.44
N ILE A 267 11.53 -2.00 15.51
CA ILE A 267 11.72 -2.66 14.21
C ILE A 267 12.05 -4.14 14.38
N SER A 268 12.78 -4.50 15.46
CA SER A 268 13.16 -5.89 15.75
C SER A 268 12.01 -6.82 16.19
N LYS A 269 10.77 -6.33 16.33
CA LYS A 269 9.60 -7.19 16.64
C LYS A 269 9.09 -8.00 15.47
N TYR A 270 9.42 -7.60 14.27
CA TYR A 270 8.94 -8.21 13.04
C TYR A 270 10.12 -8.73 12.23
N MET A 271 9.89 -9.76 11.44
CA MET A 271 10.87 -10.22 10.46
C MET A 271 11.12 -9.10 9.45
N SER A 272 12.37 -8.70 9.33
CA SER A 272 12.75 -7.63 8.40
C SER A 272 12.73 -8.14 6.96
N LEU A 273 12.06 -7.39 6.12
CA LEU A 273 12.04 -7.58 4.67
C LEU A 273 12.58 -6.29 4.05
N ASP A 274 13.77 -6.33 3.50
CA ASP A 274 14.32 -5.19 2.79
C ASP A 274 13.52 -4.89 1.50
N ILE A 275 13.75 -3.72 0.93
CA ILE A 275 13.05 -3.31 -0.29
C ILE A 275 13.26 -4.31 -1.44
N ASN A 276 14.45 -4.93 -1.51
CA ASN A 276 14.78 -5.91 -2.55
C ASN A 276 14.02 -7.22 -2.34
N ALA A 277 13.92 -7.73 -1.09
CA ALA A 277 13.14 -8.91 -0.77
C ALA A 277 11.65 -8.70 -1.08
N ARG A 278 11.06 -7.56 -0.67
CA ARG A 278 9.66 -7.23 -1.00
C ARG A 278 9.40 -7.25 -2.50
N ARG A 279 10.29 -6.64 -3.27
CA ARG A 279 10.22 -6.54 -4.73
C ARG A 279 10.44 -7.89 -5.40
N ASN A 280 11.51 -8.60 -5.04
CA ASN A 280 11.90 -9.86 -5.69
C ASN A 280 10.94 -11.01 -5.39
N LEU A 281 10.31 -11.02 -4.22
CA LEU A 281 9.29 -12.00 -3.82
C LEU A 281 7.88 -11.64 -4.30
N GLU A 282 7.69 -10.44 -4.86
CA GLU A 282 6.39 -9.94 -5.34
C GLU A 282 5.27 -10.16 -4.30
N ILE A 283 5.50 -9.66 -3.08
CA ILE A 283 4.62 -9.95 -1.93
C ILE A 283 3.24 -9.32 -2.14
N THR A 284 3.16 -8.02 -2.41
CA THR A 284 1.91 -7.26 -2.53
C THR A 284 1.64 -6.71 -3.92
N GLU A 285 2.69 -6.44 -4.70
CA GLU A 285 2.61 -5.85 -6.04
C GLU A 285 3.68 -6.48 -6.94
N LYS A 286 3.37 -6.65 -8.23
CA LYS A 286 4.33 -7.14 -9.22
C LYS A 286 5.36 -6.08 -9.55
N MET A 287 6.57 -6.54 -9.84
CA MET A 287 7.70 -5.70 -10.23
C MET A 287 7.45 -4.93 -11.55
N ARG A 288 6.79 -5.56 -12.52
CA ARG A 288 6.66 -5.06 -13.89
C ARG A 288 5.53 -4.02 -14.07
N ASP A 289 4.37 -4.25 -13.48
CA ASP A 289 3.14 -3.50 -13.75
C ASP A 289 2.41 -3.03 -12.49
N LYS A 290 3.02 -3.21 -11.31
CA LYS A 290 2.45 -2.90 -9.99
C LYS A 290 1.07 -3.54 -9.74
N SER A 291 0.69 -4.56 -10.54
CA SER A 291 -0.58 -5.25 -10.39
C SER A 291 -0.58 -6.23 -9.23
N LYS A 292 -1.75 -6.43 -8.60
CA LYS A 292 -1.96 -7.42 -7.52
C LYS A 292 -1.96 -8.86 -8.03
N LYS A 293 -2.49 -9.12 -9.25
CA LYS A 293 -2.64 -10.48 -9.79
C LYS A 293 -1.27 -11.12 -10.03
N GLY A 294 -1.00 -12.25 -9.41
CA GLY A 294 0.27 -12.97 -9.50
C GLY A 294 1.25 -12.64 -8.38
N THR A 295 0.80 -12.03 -7.28
CA THR A 295 1.56 -11.78 -6.05
C THR A 295 1.16 -12.75 -4.95
N LEU A 296 1.91 -12.79 -3.83
CA LEU A 296 1.51 -13.56 -2.65
C LEU A 296 0.17 -13.06 -2.08
N LEU A 297 -0.02 -11.74 -2.01
CA LEU A 297 -1.28 -11.13 -1.59
C LEU A 297 -2.46 -11.61 -2.45
N TRP A 298 -2.28 -11.74 -3.76
CA TRP A 298 -3.34 -12.26 -4.63
C TRP A 298 -3.68 -13.73 -4.32
N VAL A 299 -2.69 -14.54 -3.89
CA VAL A 299 -2.94 -15.92 -3.48
C VAL A 299 -3.78 -15.96 -2.21
N LEU A 300 -3.41 -15.20 -1.19
CA LEU A 300 -3.95 -15.27 0.16
C LEU A 300 -5.21 -14.43 0.39
N ASP A 301 -5.53 -13.47 -0.50
CA ASP A 301 -6.67 -12.58 -0.30
C ASP A 301 -7.99 -13.18 -0.77
N LYS A 302 -8.69 -13.77 0.18
CA LYS A 302 -10.09 -14.19 0.12
C LYS A 302 -10.94 -13.42 1.14
N THR A 303 -10.44 -12.28 1.63
CA THR A 303 -11.14 -11.46 2.60
C THR A 303 -12.47 -10.95 2.05
N SER A 304 -13.48 -10.89 2.90
CA SER A 304 -14.83 -10.44 2.57
C SER A 304 -14.99 -8.93 2.73
N THR A 305 -14.20 -8.30 3.61
CA THR A 305 -14.30 -6.87 3.95
C THR A 305 -13.09 -6.09 3.45
N SER A 306 -13.27 -4.78 3.23
CA SER A 306 -12.16 -3.89 2.88
C SER A 306 -11.15 -3.77 4.03
N MET A 307 -11.63 -3.77 5.29
CA MET A 307 -10.81 -3.79 6.50
C MET A 307 -9.92 -5.03 6.57
N GLY A 308 -10.49 -6.22 6.33
CA GLY A 308 -9.74 -7.47 6.25
C GLY A 308 -8.66 -7.44 5.17
N GLY A 309 -8.97 -6.86 4.00
CA GLY A 309 -7.98 -6.68 2.92
C GLY A 309 -6.80 -5.80 3.33
N ARG A 310 -7.04 -4.69 4.07
CA ARG A 310 -5.99 -3.85 4.64
C ARG A 310 -5.19 -4.57 5.72
N ALA A 311 -5.86 -5.26 6.62
CA ALA A 311 -5.21 -6.05 7.67
C ALA A 311 -4.32 -7.16 7.10
N LEU A 312 -4.77 -7.89 6.06
CA LEU A 312 -3.98 -8.90 5.39
C LEU A 312 -2.72 -8.32 4.75
N ARG A 313 -2.83 -7.17 4.05
CA ARG A 313 -1.67 -6.48 3.47
C ARG A 313 -0.67 -6.08 4.56
N ARG A 314 -1.14 -5.57 5.70
CA ARG A 314 -0.30 -5.25 6.86
C ARG A 314 0.39 -6.49 7.42
N TRP A 315 -0.31 -7.61 7.62
CA TRP A 315 0.29 -8.84 8.13
C TRP A 315 1.39 -9.38 7.22
N LEU A 316 1.22 -9.30 5.90
CA LEU A 316 2.25 -9.69 4.92
C LEU A 316 3.47 -8.76 4.95
N ASN A 317 3.28 -7.49 5.29
CA ASN A 317 4.36 -6.53 5.44
C ASN A 317 5.08 -6.65 6.80
N ASP A 318 4.40 -7.20 7.81
CA ASP A 318 4.84 -7.30 9.20
C ASP A 318 4.81 -8.75 9.69
N PRO A 319 5.59 -9.70 9.08
CA PRO A 319 5.64 -11.07 9.54
C PRO A 319 6.20 -11.14 10.97
N LEU A 320 5.65 -12.02 11.78
CA LEU A 320 6.00 -12.13 13.19
C LEU A 320 7.31 -12.90 13.40
N ILE A 321 8.00 -12.59 14.51
CA ILE A 321 9.11 -13.39 15.04
C ILE A 321 8.66 -14.17 16.29
N ASP A 322 7.66 -13.67 17.00
CA ASP A 322 7.12 -14.30 18.22
C ASP A 322 6.38 -15.60 17.87
N THR A 323 7.01 -16.73 18.18
CA THR A 323 6.45 -18.07 17.94
C THR A 323 5.12 -18.30 18.65
N THR A 324 4.90 -17.68 19.80
CA THR A 324 3.64 -17.80 20.54
C THR A 324 2.48 -17.19 19.74
N GLU A 325 2.66 -15.95 19.25
CA GLU A 325 1.62 -15.30 18.47
C GLU A 325 1.41 -15.95 17.09
N ILE A 326 2.49 -16.46 16.46
CA ILE A 326 2.39 -17.22 15.21
C ILE A 326 1.53 -18.47 15.43
N ASN A 327 1.83 -19.26 16.45
CA ASN A 327 1.10 -20.50 16.74
C ASN A 327 -0.36 -20.22 17.14
N ARG A 328 -0.67 -19.13 17.86
CA ARG A 328 -2.05 -18.71 18.14
C ARG A 328 -2.84 -18.42 16.85
N ARG A 329 -2.21 -17.81 15.84
CA ARG A 329 -2.84 -17.62 14.52
C ARG A 329 -3.06 -18.95 13.82
N LEU A 330 -2.03 -19.82 13.78
CA LEU A 330 -2.09 -21.14 13.12
C LEU A 330 -3.17 -22.05 13.73
N GLU A 331 -3.32 -22.09 15.05
CA GLU A 331 -4.39 -22.83 15.73
C GLU A 331 -5.78 -22.31 15.32
N SER A 332 -5.95 -21.00 15.21
CA SER A 332 -7.20 -20.40 14.77
C SER A 332 -7.53 -20.69 13.31
N VAL A 333 -6.52 -20.63 12.43
CA VAL A 333 -6.65 -21.03 11.02
C VAL A 333 -7.02 -22.52 10.91
N LYS A 334 -6.41 -23.39 11.77
CA LYS A 334 -6.74 -24.82 11.82
C LYS A 334 -8.19 -25.04 12.17
N GLU A 335 -8.67 -24.44 13.27
CA GLU A 335 -10.06 -24.56 13.70
C GLU A 335 -11.05 -24.12 12.62
N LEU A 336 -10.77 -22.96 11.98
CA LEU A 336 -11.60 -22.44 10.90
C LEU A 336 -11.51 -23.27 9.60
N LYS A 337 -10.39 -23.95 9.36
CA LYS A 337 -10.25 -24.88 8.23
C LYS A 337 -11.01 -26.17 8.46
N ASP A 338 -10.91 -26.74 9.67
CA ASP A 338 -11.50 -28.02 10.02
C ASP A 338 -13.02 -27.92 10.18
N ASP A 339 -13.56 -26.77 10.64
CA ASP A 339 -15.01 -26.51 10.73
C ASP A 339 -15.49 -25.63 9.54
N VAL A 340 -15.90 -26.30 8.47
CA VAL A 340 -16.40 -25.67 7.25
C VAL A 340 -17.69 -24.88 7.47
N ILE A 341 -18.55 -25.32 8.43
CA ILE A 341 -19.83 -24.65 8.74
C ILE A 341 -19.54 -23.34 9.44
N LEU A 342 -18.73 -23.38 10.52
CA LEU A 342 -18.28 -22.20 11.24
C LEU A 342 -17.68 -21.16 10.29
N ARG A 343 -16.73 -21.60 9.41
CA ARG A 343 -16.13 -20.74 8.42
C ARG A 343 -17.14 -20.14 7.45
N GLY A 344 -18.09 -20.95 6.97
CA GLY A 344 -19.16 -20.50 6.05
C GLY A 344 -20.04 -19.42 6.67
N ASP A 345 -20.49 -19.63 7.91
CA ASP A 345 -21.32 -18.68 8.64
C ASP A 345 -20.60 -17.36 8.93
N ILE A 346 -19.30 -17.42 9.26
CA ILE A 346 -18.47 -16.21 9.41
C ILE A 346 -18.39 -15.43 8.09
N VAL A 347 -18.06 -16.10 6.96
CA VAL A 347 -17.96 -15.46 5.65
C VAL A 347 -19.29 -14.82 5.23
N GLU A 348 -20.42 -15.49 5.48
CA GLU A 348 -21.74 -14.94 5.13
C GLU A 348 -22.06 -13.65 5.91
N ASN A 349 -21.73 -13.60 7.19
CA ASN A 349 -21.91 -12.41 8.01
C ASN A 349 -20.95 -11.30 7.59
N LEU A 350 -19.65 -11.61 7.39
CA LEU A 350 -18.63 -10.64 7.01
C LEU A 350 -18.94 -9.95 5.66
N LYS A 351 -19.52 -10.65 4.69
CA LYS A 351 -19.93 -10.06 3.41
C LYS A 351 -20.96 -8.94 3.55
N LYS A 352 -21.67 -8.88 4.67
CA LYS A 352 -22.70 -7.86 4.95
C LYS A 352 -22.17 -6.72 5.82
N VAL A 353 -20.88 -6.78 6.22
CA VAL A 353 -20.22 -5.75 7.01
C VAL A 353 -19.43 -4.84 6.08
N TYR A 354 -19.78 -3.56 6.08
CA TYR A 354 -19.05 -2.51 5.34
C TYR A 354 -17.84 -2.02 6.15
N ASP A 355 -17.16 -1.02 5.65
CA ASP A 355 -15.93 -0.47 6.21
C ASP A 355 -16.18 0.37 7.48
N ILE A 356 -16.32 -0.31 8.62
CA ILE A 356 -16.57 0.34 9.92
C ILE A 356 -15.41 1.27 10.31
N GLU A 357 -14.15 0.95 9.97
CA GLU A 357 -12.99 1.79 10.28
C GLU A 357 -13.12 3.16 9.61
N ARG A 358 -13.32 3.18 8.29
CA ARG A 358 -13.46 4.44 7.54
C ARG A 358 -14.75 5.18 7.87
N LEU A 359 -15.84 4.46 8.15
CA LEU A 359 -17.09 5.07 8.62
C LEU A 359 -16.89 5.74 9.98
N ALA A 360 -16.21 5.11 10.92
CA ALA A 360 -15.88 5.69 12.22
C ALA A 360 -14.99 6.95 12.05
N GLY A 361 -14.00 6.90 11.17
CA GLY A 361 -13.19 8.06 10.80
C GLY A 361 -14.04 9.22 10.27
N LYS A 362 -14.96 8.97 9.33
CA LYS A 362 -15.88 9.98 8.80
C LYS A 362 -16.78 10.61 9.86
N MET A 363 -17.29 9.80 10.82
CA MET A 363 -18.11 10.31 11.93
C MET A 363 -17.33 11.30 12.78
N ALA A 364 -16.13 10.91 13.22
CA ALA A 364 -15.28 11.76 14.04
C ALA A 364 -14.78 13.02 13.29
N TYR A 365 -14.54 12.88 12.00
CA TYR A 365 -14.11 13.96 11.14
C TYR A 365 -15.21 14.99 10.84
N GLY A 366 -16.48 14.61 11.03
CA GLY A 366 -17.62 15.45 10.81
C GLY A 366 -18.10 15.55 9.35
N ASN A 367 -17.54 14.75 8.44
CA ASN A 367 -17.91 14.74 7.01
C ASN A 367 -18.85 13.58 6.62
N ALA A 368 -19.28 12.76 7.58
CA ALA A 368 -20.27 11.72 7.36
C ALA A 368 -21.63 12.29 6.97
N ASN A 369 -22.31 11.65 6.04
CA ASN A 369 -23.67 11.93 5.64
C ASN A 369 -24.67 10.92 6.24
N ALA A 370 -25.96 11.11 6.00
CA ALA A 370 -27.00 10.25 6.57
C ALA A 370 -26.94 8.81 6.00
N ARG A 371 -26.51 8.63 4.76
CA ARG A 371 -26.29 7.30 4.15
C ARG A 371 -25.11 6.56 4.78
N ASP A 372 -24.04 7.28 5.14
CA ASP A 372 -22.92 6.70 5.88
C ASP A 372 -23.39 6.13 7.23
N MET A 373 -24.32 6.84 7.92
CA MET A 373 -24.90 6.35 9.17
C MET A 373 -25.75 5.08 8.96
N ILE A 374 -26.55 5.01 7.92
CA ILE A 374 -27.33 3.81 7.59
C ILE A 374 -26.38 2.64 7.23
N THR A 375 -25.32 2.91 6.49
CA THR A 375 -24.30 1.91 6.16
C THR A 375 -23.61 1.38 7.42
N LEU A 376 -23.30 2.26 8.38
CA LEU A 376 -22.79 1.88 9.69
C LEU A 376 -23.82 1.02 10.44
N LYS A 377 -25.07 1.45 10.58
CA LYS A 377 -26.16 0.70 11.21
C LYS A 377 -26.27 -0.72 10.63
N ASN A 378 -26.27 -0.84 9.30
CA ASN A 378 -26.37 -2.13 8.63
C ASN A 378 -25.18 -3.05 8.95
N SER A 379 -23.98 -2.50 9.07
CA SER A 379 -22.79 -3.24 9.49
C SER A 379 -22.88 -3.70 10.94
N LEU A 380 -23.29 -2.81 11.84
CA LEU A 380 -23.46 -3.11 13.27
C LEU A 380 -24.55 -4.17 13.52
N SER A 381 -25.60 -4.21 12.71
CA SER A 381 -26.67 -5.23 12.80
C SER A 381 -26.15 -6.67 12.66
N LYS A 382 -24.93 -6.87 12.12
CA LYS A 382 -24.32 -8.19 11.90
C LYS A 382 -23.37 -8.61 13.01
N LEU A 383 -22.97 -7.71 13.88
CA LEU A 383 -22.04 -8.03 14.98
C LEU A 383 -22.63 -9.01 16.00
N PRO A 384 -23.92 -8.93 16.42
CA PRO A 384 -24.53 -9.94 17.28
C PRO A 384 -24.55 -11.33 16.64
N ASP A 385 -24.90 -11.43 15.34
CA ASP A 385 -24.89 -12.69 14.61
C ASP A 385 -23.48 -13.28 14.58
N LEU A 386 -22.48 -12.45 14.27
CA LEU A 386 -21.07 -12.85 14.23
C LEU A 386 -20.57 -13.31 15.59
N LYS A 387 -20.93 -12.59 16.67
CA LYS A 387 -20.59 -12.97 18.04
C LYS A 387 -21.22 -14.30 18.44
N LYS A 388 -22.47 -14.53 18.06
CA LYS A 388 -23.16 -15.80 18.30
C LYS A 388 -22.47 -16.97 17.60
N VAL A 389 -22.01 -16.78 16.36
CA VAL A 389 -21.27 -17.80 15.60
C VAL A 389 -19.94 -18.14 16.31
N LEU A 390 -19.28 -17.17 16.91
CA LEU A 390 -18.01 -17.35 17.65
C LEU A 390 -18.20 -17.94 19.08
N SER A 391 -19.42 -18.17 19.58
CA SER A 391 -19.66 -18.57 20.97
C SER A 391 -19.05 -19.93 21.35
N ASN A 392 -18.81 -20.83 20.40
CA ASN A 392 -18.34 -22.19 20.63
C ASN A 392 -16.90 -22.46 20.13
N VAL A 393 -16.12 -21.43 19.83
CA VAL A 393 -14.74 -21.57 19.37
C VAL A 393 -13.80 -22.01 20.50
N ASN A 394 -12.74 -22.72 20.14
CA ASN A 394 -11.81 -23.31 21.10
C ASN A 394 -10.44 -22.65 21.10
N SER A 395 -9.93 -22.21 19.95
CA SER A 395 -8.60 -21.61 19.85
C SER A 395 -8.49 -20.32 20.66
N PRO A 396 -7.35 -20.09 21.32
CA PRO A 396 -7.18 -18.95 22.23
C PRO A 396 -7.45 -17.61 21.56
N MET A 397 -6.99 -17.44 20.31
CA MET A 397 -7.17 -16.17 19.61
C MET A 397 -8.63 -15.93 19.21
N LEU A 398 -9.35 -16.93 18.74
CA LEU A 398 -10.79 -16.78 18.43
C LEU A 398 -11.62 -16.50 19.69
N LYS A 399 -11.26 -17.11 20.84
CA LYS A 399 -11.88 -16.78 22.13
C LYS A 399 -11.66 -15.33 22.53
N ASP A 400 -10.42 -14.84 22.39
CA ASP A 400 -10.11 -13.43 22.65
C ASP A 400 -10.91 -12.50 21.74
N LEU A 401 -11.10 -12.86 20.47
CA LEU A 401 -11.93 -12.09 19.54
C LEU A 401 -13.40 -12.10 19.97
N TYR A 402 -13.93 -13.26 20.37
CA TYR A 402 -15.30 -13.41 20.88
C TYR A 402 -15.55 -12.55 22.12
N GLU A 403 -14.68 -12.65 23.14
CA GLU A 403 -14.82 -11.95 24.41
C GLU A 403 -14.71 -10.43 24.24
N ASN A 404 -13.86 -9.96 23.36
CA ASN A 404 -13.61 -8.54 23.14
C ASN A 404 -14.50 -7.88 22.09
N LEU A 405 -15.29 -8.64 21.32
CA LEU A 405 -16.21 -8.09 20.33
C LEU A 405 -17.36 -7.35 21.01
N ASP A 406 -17.37 -6.03 20.86
CA ASP A 406 -18.47 -5.18 21.28
C ASP A 406 -19.51 -5.13 20.15
N GLU A 407 -20.75 -5.47 20.47
CA GLU A 407 -21.87 -5.53 19.52
C GLU A 407 -22.37 -4.14 19.12
N LEU A 408 -22.02 -3.08 19.89
CA LEU A 408 -22.37 -1.68 19.63
C LEU A 408 -23.90 -1.47 19.43
N GLN A 409 -24.70 -2.21 20.20
CA GLN A 409 -26.16 -2.21 20.08
C GLN A 409 -26.76 -0.84 20.37
N ASP A 410 -26.17 -0.08 21.29
CA ASP A 410 -26.57 1.28 21.65
C ASP A 410 -26.45 2.25 20.45
N ILE A 411 -25.36 2.11 19.66
CA ILE A 411 -25.16 2.93 18.45
C ILE A 411 -26.11 2.48 17.34
N TYR A 412 -26.30 1.17 17.17
CA TYR A 412 -27.26 0.63 16.23
C TYR A 412 -28.66 1.20 16.50
N GLU A 413 -29.14 1.13 17.75
CA GLU A 413 -30.46 1.63 18.15
C GLU A 413 -30.58 3.15 17.97
N LEU A 414 -29.54 3.92 18.29
CA LEU A 414 -29.53 5.36 18.10
C LEU A 414 -29.79 5.72 16.64
N VAL A 415 -29.06 5.09 15.70
CA VAL A 415 -29.23 5.36 14.27
C VAL A 415 -30.59 4.84 13.78
N ASP A 416 -30.99 3.66 14.23
CA ASP A 416 -32.27 3.05 13.82
C ASP A 416 -33.48 3.89 14.24
N LYS A 417 -33.46 4.45 15.42
CA LYS A 417 -34.54 5.32 15.93
C LYS A 417 -34.54 6.70 15.30
N SER A 418 -33.40 7.20 14.84
CA SER A 418 -33.24 8.62 14.46
C SER A 418 -33.24 8.88 12.96
N ILE A 419 -32.62 8.02 12.14
CA ILE A 419 -32.39 8.27 10.72
C ILE A 419 -33.35 7.42 9.86
N VAL A 420 -33.91 8.01 8.81
CA VAL A 420 -34.78 7.30 7.85
C VAL A 420 -33.97 6.22 7.09
N GLU A 421 -34.63 5.16 6.59
CA GLU A 421 -33.95 4.02 5.92
C GLU A 421 -33.31 4.41 4.59
N ASP A 422 -33.91 5.33 3.83
CA ASP A 422 -33.37 5.82 2.54
C ASP A 422 -33.25 7.35 2.59
N PRO A 423 -32.19 7.89 3.23
CA PRO A 423 -31.98 9.31 3.32
C PRO A 423 -31.49 9.91 1.99
N PRO A 424 -31.78 11.18 1.73
CA PRO A 424 -31.25 11.90 0.56
C PRO A 424 -29.72 11.94 0.58
N MET A 425 -29.11 12.24 -0.56
CA MET A 425 -27.64 12.33 -0.66
C MET A 425 -27.07 13.48 0.18
N THR A 426 -27.77 14.62 0.18
CA THR A 426 -27.33 15.85 0.84
C THR A 426 -28.11 16.07 2.12
N VAL A 427 -27.43 16.22 3.23
CA VAL A 427 -28.07 16.47 4.56
C VAL A 427 -28.91 17.77 4.54
N LYS A 428 -28.54 18.73 3.72
CA LYS A 428 -29.23 20.03 3.57
C LYS A 428 -30.56 19.94 2.79
N ASP A 429 -30.87 18.80 2.19
CA ASP A 429 -32.14 18.62 1.47
C ASP A 429 -33.32 18.32 2.43
N GLY A 430 -33.03 18.02 3.70
CA GLY A 430 -34.02 17.64 4.70
C GLY A 430 -34.56 16.22 4.48
N GLY A 431 -35.55 15.80 5.28
CA GLY A 431 -36.16 14.50 5.21
C GLY A 431 -35.27 13.35 5.71
N ILE A 432 -34.34 13.64 6.64
CA ILE A 432 -33.35 12.70 7.16
C ILE A 432 -33.72 12.08 8.53
N ILE A 433 -34.53 12.79 9.33
CA ILE A 433 -34.92 12.35 10.69
C ILE A 433 -36.24 11.60 10.64
N LYS A 434 -36.28 10.40 11.29
CA LYS A 434 -37.52 9.59 11.43
C LYS A 434 -38.60 10.32 12.21
N LEU A 435 -39.84 10.07 11.87
CA LEU A 435 -40.99 10.47 12.65
C LEU A 435 -40.95 9.77 14.04
N GLY A 436 -41.25 10.52 15.11
CA GLY A 436 -41.21 10.01 16.49
C GLY A 436 -39.86 10.23 17.18
N TYR A 437 -38.84 10.73 16.51
CA TYR A 437 -37.54 11.00 17.14
C TYR A 437 -37.49 12.37 17.83
N ASN A 438 -38.11 13.41 17.24
CA ASN A 438 -38.12 14.76 17.78
C ASN A 438 -39.49 15.40 17.58
N GLU A 439 -40.20 15.69 18.70
CA GLU A 439 -41.55 16.25 18.67
C GLU A 439 -41.66 17.60 17.94
N GLU A 440 -40.66 18.47 18.01
CA GLU A 440 -40.67 19.76 17.35
C GLU A 440 -40.57 19.61 15.82
N ILE A 441 -39.69 18.71 15.35
CA ILE A 441 -39.59 18.35 13.94
C ILE A 441 -40.88 17.73 13.44
N ASP A 442 -41.52 16.86 14.22
CA ASP A 442 -42.75 16.18 13.84
C ASP A 442 -43.93 17.14 13.73
N LYS A 443 -44.07 18.07 14.68
CA LYS A 443 -45.11 19.13 14.65
C LYS A 443 -44.96 20.00 13.39
N LEU A 444 -43.74 20.40 13.05
CA LEU A 444 -43.49 21.22 11.87
C LEU A 444 -43.69 20.44 10.55
N LYS A 445 -43.31 19.16 10.50
CA LYS A 445 -43.60 18.32 9.32
C LYS A 445 -45.10 18.13 9.10
N THR A 446 -45.85 17.94 10.18
CA THR A 446 -47.31 17.85 10.13
C THR A 446 -47.90 19.15 9.62
N ALA A 447 -47.49 20.31 10.17
CA ALA A 447 -47.92 21.61 9.72
C ALA A 447 -47.61 21.89 8.23
N THR A 448 -46.44 21.46 7.74
CA THR A 448 -46.06 21.56 6.32
C THR A 448 -46.94 20.69 5.42
N THR A 449 -47.27 19.49 5.88
CA THR A 449 -48.16 18.58 5.14
C THR A 449 -49.58 19.07 5.10
N GLU A 450 -50.09 19.56 6.23
CA GLU A 450 -51.43 20.20 6.32
C GLU A 450 -51.46 21.47 5.45
N GLY A 451 -50.45 22.27 5.44
CA GLY A 451 -50.33 23.46 4.57
C GLY A 451 -50.38 23.10 3.09
N LYS A 452 -49.78 22.02 2.66
CA LYS A 452 -49.92 21.51 1.28
C LYS A 452 -51.37 21.07 0.96
N ASN A 453 -52.04 20.43 1.92
CA ASN A 453 -53.46 20.08 1.77
C ASN A 453 -54.35 21.34 1.67
N TRP A 454 -54.06 22.43 2.44
CA TRP A 454 -54.76 23.68 2.33
C TRP A 454 -54.55 24.36 0.97
N ILE A 455 -53.38 24.21 0.32
CA ILE A 455 -53.20 24.70 -1.06
C ILE A 455 -54.09 23.95 -2.04
N ILE A 456 -54.24 22.62 -1.89
CA ILE A 456 -55.13 21.81 -2.73
C ILE A 456 -56.61 22.25 -2.50
N GLN A 457 -56.96 22.51 -1.26
CA GLN A 457 -58.28 22.99 -0.91
C GLN A 457 -58.52 24.42 -1.48
N LEU A 458 -57.55 25.32 -1.38
CA LEU A 458 -57.57 26.64 -1.98
C LEU A 458 -57.76 26.56 -3.50
N GLU A 459 -57.06 25.62 -4.17
CA GLU A 459 -57.26 25.40 -5.61
C GLU A 459 -58.69 25.01 -5.93
N ALA A 460 -59.31 24.14 -5.15
CA ALA A 460 -60.68 23.71 -5.33
C ALA A 460 -61.67 24.87 -5.09
N GLU A 461 -61.50 25.62 -4.00
CA GLU A 461 -62.32 26.80 -3.67
C GLU A 461 -62.22 27.89 -4.73
N GLU A 462 -60.99 28.16 -5.23
CA GLU A 462 -60.80 29.18 -6.25
C GLU A 462 -61.40 28.78 -7.60
N ARG A 463 -61.39 27.48 -7.94
CA ARG A 463 -62.10 26.96 -9.11
C ARG A 463 -63.60 27.13 -8.98
N GLU A 464 -64.15 26.87 -7.81
CA GLU A 464 -65.60 27.04 -7.57
C GLU A 464 -66.01 28.51 -7.61
N LYS A 465 -65.24 29.36 -6.90
CA LYS A 465 -65.50 30.83 -6.82
C LYS A 465 -65.38 31.54 -8.17
N THR A 466 -64.44 31.14 -9.02
CA THR A 466 -64.15 31.79 -10.30
C THR A 466 -64.85 31.13 -11.48
N GLY A 467 -65.32 29.86 -11.34
CA GLY A 467 -65.87 29.09 -12.46
C GLY A 467 -64.80 28.64 -13.49
N ILE A 468 -63.55 28.88 -13.27
CA ILE A 468 -62.42 28.56 -14.19
C ILE A 468 -62.02 27.09 -14.00
N LYS A 469 -62.48 26.17 -14.85
CA LYS A 469 -62.27 24.75 -14.75
C LYS A 469 -60.80 24.32 -14.86
N ASN A 470 -59.95 25.08 -15.55
CA ASN A 470 -58.54 24.78 -15.83
C ASN A 470 -57.58 25.53 -14.90
N LEU A 471 -58.10 26.19 -13.85
CA LEU A 471 -57.24 26.79 -12.80
C LEU A 471 -56.44 25.74 -12.10
N LYS A 472 -55.11 25.94 -11.99
CA LYS A 472 -54.19 25.06 -11.24
C LYS A 472 -53.32 25.91 -10.35
N VAL A 473 -53.05 25.42 -9.13
CA VAL A 473 -51.98 25.97 -8.30
C VAL A 473 -50.73 25.18 -8.60
N GLY A 474 -49.62 25.88 -8.89
CA GLY A 474 -48.30 25.31 -9.15
C GLY A 474 -47.24 25.99 -8.29
N PHE A 475 -46.09 25.34 -8.20
CA PHE A 475 -44.91 25.87 -7.50
C PHE A 475 -43.71 26.01 -8.46
N ASN A 476 -42.99 27.09 -8.33
CA ASN A 476 -41.72 27.33 -9.02
C ASN A 476 -40.67 27.88 -8.06
N LYS A 477 -39.48 27.32 -8.07
CA LYS A 477 -38.40 27.74 -7.16
C LYS A 477 -38.04 29.23 -7.22
N VAL A 478 -38.26 29.88 -8.38
CA VAL A 478 -37.95 31.32 -8.56
C VAL A 478 -39.12 32.22 -8.14
N PHE A 479 -40.36 31.79 -8.40
CA PHE A 479 -41.55 32.64 -8.22
C PHE A 479 -42.45 32.20 -7.06
N GLY A 480 -42.14 31.06 -6.40
CA GLY A 480 -42.98 30.47 -5.36
C GLY A 480 -44.24 29.80 -5.90
N TYR A 481 -45.30 29.77 -5.08
CA TYR A 481 -46.61 29.25 -5.47
C TYR A 481 -47.35 30.28 -6.35
N PHE A 482 -48.07 29.79 -7.37
CA PHE A 482 -48.82 30.57 -8.30
C PHE A 482 -50.09 29.87 -8.75
N ILE A 483 -51.10 30.66 -9.12
CA ILE A 483 -52.31 30.17 -9.78
C ILE A 483 -52.13 30.35 -11.29
N GLU A 484 -52.18 29.25 -12.05
CA GLU A 484 -52.05 29.27 -13.50
C GLU A 484 -53.43 29.19 -14.14
N VAL A 485 -53.72 30.13 -15.03
CA VAL A 485 -54.97 30.23 -15.80
C VAL A 485 -54.64 30.30 -17.27
N THR A 486 -55.27 29.47 -18.08
CA THR A 486 -55.10 29.47 -19.52
C THR A 486 -55.67 30.73 -20.15
N LYS A 487 -55.11 31.21 -21.25
CA LYS A 487 -55.52 32.45 -21.93
C LYS A 487 -57.01 32.50 -22.29
N SER A 488 -57.67 31.38 -22.51
CA SER A 488 -59.09 31.27 -22.81
C SER A 488 -60.02 31.69 -21.67
N TYR A 489 -59.53 31.79 -20.47
CA TYR A 489 -60.29 32.12 -19.25
C TYR A 489 -59.87 33.44 -18.61
N LEU A 490 -59.04 34.27 -19.26
CA LEU A 490 -58.51 35.49 -18.65
C LEU A 490 -59.61 36.53 -18.33
N ASP A 491 -60.65 36.58 -19.10
CA ASP A 491 -61.80 37.49 -18.86
C ASP A 491 -62.61 37.14 -17.60
N GLN A 492 -62.40 35.91 -17.06
CA GLN A 492 -63.06 35.46 -15.82
C GLN A 492 -62.17 35.59 -14.58
N VAL A 493 -60.94 36.11 -14.77
CA VAL A 493 -60.00 36.30 -13.66
C VAL A 493 -60.40 37.46 -12.79
N PRO A 494 -60.63 37.29 -11.47
CA PRO A 494 -61.06 38.40 -10.58
C PRO A 494 -59.93 39.41 -10.38
N GLU A 495 -60.28 40.68 -10.07
CA GLU A 495 -59.34 41.81 -9.82
C GLU A 495 -58.36 41.49 -8.64
N ARG A 496 -58.75 40.64 -7.71
CA ARG A 496 -57.88 40.21 -6.58
C ARG A 496 -56.70 39.33 -6.99
N PHE A 497 -56.68 38.82 -8.24
CA PHE A 497 -55.55 38.06 -8.77
C PHE A 497 -54.49 39.01 -9.32
N VAL A 498 -53.36 39.07 -8.64
CA VAL A 498 -52.21 39.86 -9.07
C VAL A 498 -51.36 39.08 -10.06
N ARG A 499 -51.20 39.60 -11.28
CA ARG A 499 -50.42 38.98 -12.34
C ARG A 499 -48.92 38.95 -11.95
N LYS A 500 -48.28 37.77 -12.04
CA LYS A 500 -46.85 37.56 -11.80
C LYS A 500 -46.05 37.25 -13.07
N GLN A 501 -46.60 36.46 -13.99
CA GLN A 501 -45.88 36.05 -15.20
C GLN A 501 -46.88 35.76 -16.33
N THR A 502 -46.49 36.14 -17.55
CA THR A 502 -47.21 35.82 -18.79
C THR A 502 -46.44 34.70 -19.53
N LEU A 503 -47.13 33.63 -19.88
CA LEU A 503 -46.61 32.53 -20.66
C LEU A 503 -47.27 32.50 -22.05
N THR A 504 -46.81 31.66 -22.96
CA THR A 504 -47.33 31.52 -24.33
C THR A 504 -48.81 31.14 -24.34
N ASN A 505 -49.25 30.24 -23.44
CA ASN A 505 -50.59 29.68 -23.41
C ASN A 505 -51.36 29.91 -22.11
N ALA A 506 -50.74 30.53 -21.10
CA ALA A 506 -51.33 30.78 -19.77
C ALA A 506 -50.78 32.04 -19.15
N GLU A 507 -51.41 32.51 -18.07
CA GLU A 507 -50.88 33.53 -17.19
C GLU A 507 -50.86 33.04 -15.76
N ARG A 508 -49.86 33.51 -14.99
CA ARG A 508 -49.67 33.14 -13.59
C ARG A 508 -49.99 34.30 -12.68
N PHE A 509 -50.78 34.02 -11.67
CA PHE A 509 -51.30 34.95 -10.72
C PHE A 509 -50.93 34.55 -9.29
N ILE A 510 -51.03 35.48 -8.37
CA ILE A 510 -50.95 35.29 -6.94
C ILE A 510 -52.13 35.96 -6.26
N THR A 511 -52.62 35.38 -5.18
CA THR A 511 -53.59 35.98 -4.25
C THR A 511 -52.94 36.21 -2.89
N GLU A 512 -53.52 37.07 -2.07
CA GLU A 512 -53.02 37.33 -0.72
C GLU A 512 -53.09 36.07 0.16
N ASP A 513 -54.16 35.26 0.05
CA ASP A 513 -54.34 34.02 0.76
C ASP A 513 -53.27 33.00 0.37
N LEU A 514 -52.98 32.85 -0.94
CA LEU A 514 -51.93 31.99 -1.43
C LEU A 514 -50.53 32.44 -0.93
N LYS A 515 -50.30 33.74 -0.89
CA LYS A 515 -49.04 34.31 -0.38
C LYS A 515 -48.87 34.10 1.13
N ASN A 516 -49.93 34.20 1.90
CA ASN A 516 -49.89 33.92 3.35
C ASN A 516 -49.61 32.44 3.62
N LEU A 517 -50.27 31.53 2.90
CA LEU A 517 -50.00 30.10 2.97
C LEU A 517 -48.56 29.74 2.53
N GLU A 518 -48.11 30.34 1.46
CA GLU A 518 -46.73 30.20 0.98
C GLU A 518 -45.70 30.52 2.05
N ASN A 519 -45.83 31.71 2.69
CA ASN A 519 -44.92 32.15 3.75
C ASN A 519 -44.94 31.21 4.95
N GLN A 520 -46.08 30.67 5.31
CA GLN A 520 -46.19 29.69 6.40
C GLN A 520 -45.53 28.36 6.05
N ILE A 521 -45.76 27.85 4.85
CA ILE A 521 -45.19 26.55 4.40
C ILE A 521 -43.68 26.64 4.23
N LEU A 522 -43.17 27.63 3.46
CA LEU A 522 -41.75 27.84 3.21
C LEU A 522 -40.98 28.15 4.49
N GLY A 523 -41.56 28.95 5.40
CA GLY A 523 -40.95 29.23 6.70
C GLY A 523 -40.90 27.96 7.60
N ALA A 524 -41.91 27.12 7.53
CA ALA A 524 -41.90 25.82 8.24
C ALA A 524 -40.91 24.83 7.61
N GLU A 525 -40.85 24.70 6.29
CA GLU A 525 -39.88 23.83 5.58
C GLU A 525 -38.42 24.20 5.89
N GLU A 526 -38.08 25.51 5.85
CA GLU A 526 -36.72 25.95 6.19
C GLU A 526 -36.36 25.66 7.64
N LYS A 527 -37.30 25.85 8.57
CA LYS A 527 -37.11 25.48 9.99
C LYS A 527 -36.92 23.97 10.18
N VAL A 528 -37.73 23.17 9.50
CA VAL A 528 -37.62 21.69 9.55
C VAL A 528 -36.24 21.28 9.09
N VAL A 529 -35.74 21.75 7.94
CA VAL A 529 -34.42 21.41 7.41
C VAL A 529 -33.30 21.78 8.38
N ASN A 530 -33.38 22.98 9.00
CA ASN A 530 -32.38 23.40 9.98
C ASN A 530 -32.42 22.59 11.26
N LEU A 531 -33.61 22.24 11.77
CA LEU A 531 -33.72 21.36 12.95
C LEU A 531 -33.27 19.93 12.68
N GLU A 532 -33.59 19.39 11.51
CA GLU A 532 -33.10 18.08 11.10
C GLU A 532 -31.58 18.06 10.96
N TYR A 533 -30.99 19.11 10.38
CA TYR A 533 -29.54 19.25 10.31
C TYR A 533 -28.88 19.28 11.68
N ASN A 534 -29.43 20.07 12.62
CA ASN A 534 -28.92 20.14 13.99
C ASN A 534 -29.06 18.79 14.72
N ALA A 535 -30.20 18.10 14.58
CA ALA A 535 -30.42 16.77 15.15
C ALA A 535 -29.42 15.76 14.53
N PHE A 536 -29.20 15.79 13.23
CA PHE A 536 -28.23 14.96 12.55
C PHE A 536 -26.81 15.19 13.09
N VAL A 537 -26.39 16.45 13.27
CA VAL A 537 -25.07 16.78 13.84
C VAL A 537 -24.94 16.21 15.26
N GLN A 538 -25.99 16.35 16.10
CA GLN A 538 -25.98 15.79 17.46
C GLN A 538 -25.82 14.26 17.45
N ILE A 539 -26.53 13.56 16.58
CA ILE A 539 -26.44 12.09 16.43
C ILE A 539 -25.03 11.71 15.98
N ARG A 540 -24.49 12.39 14.98
CA ARG A 540 -23.13 12.17 14.49
C ARG A 540 -22.10 12.34 15.61
N ASP A 541 -22.19 13.42 16.36
CA ASP A 541 -21.24 13.75 17.43
C ASP A 541 -21.35 12.75 18.59
N GLU A 542 -22.55 12.19 18.85
CA GLU A 542 -22.73 11.09 19.83
C GLU A 542 -22.07 9.80 19.37
N ILE A 543 -22.16 9.46 18.06
CA ILE A 543 -21.45 8.32 17.46
C ILE A 543 -19.93 8.56 17.52
N ALA A 544 -19.49 9.78 17.26
CA ALA A 544 -18.08 10.17 17.30
C ALA A 544 -17.45 9.97 18.68
N LYS A 545 -18.15 10.17 19.77
CA LYS A 545 -17.67 9.89 21.13
C LYS A 545 -17.33 8.40 21.33
N ASN A 546 -17.93 7.53 20.55
CA ASN A 546 -17.76 6.06 20.64
C ASN A 546 -16.77 5.49 19.61
N VAL A 547 -15.99 6.34 18.92
CA VAL A 547 -15.06 5.91 17.85
C VAL A 547 -14.07 4.85 18.33
N LYS A 548 -13.56 4.93 19.56
CA LYS A 548 -12.65 3.91 20.14
C LYS A 548 -13.27 2.51 20.16
N ARG A 549 -14.57 2.42 20.51
CA ARG A 549 -15.32 1.15 20.54
C ARG A 549 -15.51 0.63 19.11
N LEU A 550 -15.91 1.51 18.19
CA LEU A 550 -16.06 1.17 16.76
C LEU A 550 -14.76 0.64 16.17
N GLN A 551 -13.62 1.33 16.39
CA GLN A 551 -12.31 0.90 15.92
C GLN A 551 -11.86 -0.42 16.53
N LYS A 552 -12.14 -0.67 17.83
CA LYS A 552 -11.84 -1.96 18.48
C LYS A 552 -12.58 -3.10 17.81
N SER A 553 -13.91 -2.97 17.62
CA SER A 553 -14.73 -3.99 16.98
C SER A 553 -14.36 -4.17 15.50
N ALA A 554 -14.03 -3.10 14.78
CA ALA A 554 -13.55 -3.15 13.40
C ALA A 554 -12.23 -3.93 13.26
N ASN A 555 -11.29 -3.73 14.19
CA ASN A 555 -10.02 -4.48 14.22
C ASN A 555 -10.25 -5.98 14.50
N ILE A 556 -11.20 -6.31 15.36
CA ILE A 556 -11.61 -7.72 15.62
C ILE A 556 -12.18 -8.34 14.36
N VAL A 557 -13.10 -7.65 13.69
CA VAL A 557 -13.73 -8.10 12.44
C VAL A 557 -12.68 -8.28 11.35
N SER A 558 -11.75 -7.35 11.19
CA SER A 558 -10.68 -7.44 10.18
C SER A 558 -9.71 -8.58 10.45
N THR A 559 -9.36 -8.82 11.72
CA THR A 559 -8.53 -9.95 12.16
C THR A 559 -9.21 -11.28 11.85
N LEU A 560 -10.50 -11.42 12.21
CA LEU A 560 -11.29 -12.61 11.92
C LEU A 560 -11.38 -12.87 10.40
N ASP A 561 -11.56 -11.83 9.61
CA ASP A 561 -11.61 -11.93 8.15
C ASP A 561 -10.29 -12.43 7.55
N VAL A 562 -9.13 -11.99 8.07
CA VAL A 562 -7.82 -12.49 7.65
C VAL A 562 -7.65 -13.98 8.00
N LEU A 563 -7.96 -14.38 9.23
CA LEU A 563 -7.87 -15.78 9.65
C LEU A 563 -8.78 -16.67 8.82
N THR A 564 -9.99 -16.21 8.53
CA THR A 564 -10.97 -16.90 7.67
C THR A 564 -10.49 -17.00 6.23
N SER A 565 -9.83 -15.96 5.72
CA SER A 565 -9.18 -15.95 4.41
C SER A 565 -8.08 -17.01 4.32
N PHE A 566 -7.20 -17.09 5.34
CA PHE A 566 -6.14 -18.10 5.39
C PHE A 566 -6.71 -19.52 5.44
N ALA A 567 -7.75 -19.76 6.24
CA ALA A 567 -8.41 -21.06 6.33
C ALA A 567 -9.06 -21.46 4.98
N THR A 568 -9.69 -20.51 4.30
CA THR A 568 -10.30 -20.72 2.99
C THR A 568 -9.25 -21.08 1.93
N VAL A 569 -8.14 -20.34 1.90
CA VAL A 569 -7.03 -20.61 0.97
C VAL A 569 -6.38 -21.96 1.28
N ALA A 570 -6.21 -22.28 2.57
CA ALA A 570 -5.62 -23.55 2.99
C ALA A 570 -6.46 -24.75 2.56
N GLU A 571 -7.78 -24.63 2.55
CA GLU A 571 -8.69 -25.67 2.04
C GLU A 571 -8.67 -25.72 0.51
N ASP A 572 -8.90 -24.56 -0.15
CA ASP A 572 -8.98 -24.46 -1.62
C ASP A 572 -7.72 -24.99 -2.33
N LEU A 573 -6.53 -24.77 -1.74
CA LEU A 573 -5.23 -25.06 -2.35
C LEU A 573 -4.47 -26.22 -1.66
N ASN A 574 -5.12 -26.91 -0.74
CA ASN A 574 -4.56 -28.04 0.01
C ASN A 574 -3.19 -27.68 0.65
N TYR A 575 -3.19 -26.66 1.53
CA TYR A 575 -2.02 -26.24 2.29
C TYR A 575 -1.98 -26.95 3.65
N CYS A 576 -0.77 -27.24 4.14
CA CYS A 576 -0.56 -27.85 5.45
C CYS A 576 -0.29 -26.79 6.53
N MET A 577 -0.61 -27.14 7.78
CA MET A 577 -0.21 -26.36 8.95
C MET A 577 1.28 -26.53 9.19
N PRO A 578 2.10 -25.45 9.17
CA PRO A 578 3.50 -25.57 9.53
C PRO A 578 3.67 -25.71 11.05
N GLU A 579 4.67 -26.44 11.48
CA GLU A 579 5.22 -26.38 12.84
C GLU A 579 6.20 -25.21 12.91
N VAL A 580 5.99 -24.27 13.83
CA VAL A 580 6.81 -23.06 13.94
C VAL A 580 7.42 -22.95 15.33
N ASP A 581 8.77 -22.85 15.38
CA ASP A 581 9.55 -22.78 16.62
C ASP A 581 10.84 -21.95 16.48
N ASP A 582 11.67 -21.97 17.53
CA ASP A 582 12.96 -21.25 17.57
C ASP A 582 14.17 -22.15 17.24
N SER A 583 13.96 -23.35 16.70
CA SER A 583 15.02 -24.34 16.41
C SER A 583 16.04 -23.84 15.40
N GLY A 584 15.63 -22.95 14.52
CA GLY A 584 16.42 -22.46 13.39
C GLY A 584 16.53 -23.47 12.24
N ILE A 585 15.67 -24.51 12.22
CA ILE A 585 15.59 -25.52 11.16
C ILE A 585 14.54 -25.07 10.15
N LEU A 586 14.81 -25.23 8.87
CA LEU A 586 13.83 -25.14 7.79
C LEU A 586 13.77 -26.52 7.11
N ASP A 587 12.75 -27.31 7.43
CA ASP A 587 12.48 -28.62 6.80
C ASP A 587 11.10 -28.57 6.12
N ILE A 588 11.10 -28.53 4.81
CA ILE A 588 9.92 -28.45 3.96
C ILE A 588 9.87 -29.68 3.08
N LYS A 589 8.81 -30.47 3.18
CA LYS A 589 8.55 -31.62 2.34
C LYS A 589 7.47 -31.32 1.30
N GLY A 590 7.70 -31.69 0.06
CA GLY A 590 6.75 -31.47 -1.01
C GLY A 590 6.37 -29.99 -1.21
N GLY A 591 7.32 -29.06 -1.01
CA GLY A 591 7.07 -27.62 -1.14
C GLY A 591 6.68 -27.20 -2.55
N ARG A 592 5.75 -26.27 -2.68
CA ARG A 592 5.25 -25.71 -3.95
C ARG A 592 5.33 -24.20 -3.92
N HIS A 593 5.53 -23.56 -5.08
CA HIS A 593 5.53 -22.10 -5.17
C HIS A 593 4.09 -21.57 -5.15
N PRO A 594 3.65 -20.82 -4.12
CA PRO A 594 2.23 -20.50 -3.91
C PRO A 594 1.57 -19.80 -5.11
N VAL A 595 2.28 -18.89 -5.77
CA VAL A 595 1.74 -18.14 -6.90
C VAL A 595 1.66 -19.00 -8.15
N ILE A 596 2.74 -19.72 -8.47
CA ILE A 596 2.80 -20.54 -9.70
C ILE A 596 1.88 -21.75 -9.59
N ASP A 597 1.83 -22.39 -8.41
CA ASP A 597 0.91 -23.51 -8.14
C ASP A 597 -0.55 -23.10 -8.38
N LYS A 598 -0.97 -21.94 -7.84
CA LYS A 598 -2.32 -21.38 -8.09
C LYS A 598 -2.57 -21.03 -9.57
N MET A 599 -1.53 -20.57 -10.30
CA MET A 599 -1.67 -20.22 -11.72
C MET A 599 -1.78 -21.44 -12.62
N LEU A 600 -1.04 -22.51 -12.31
CA LEU A 600 -1.05 -23.74 -13.10
C LEU A 600 -2.23 -24.66 -12.78
N GLY A 601 -2.82 -24.51 -11.61
CA GLY A 601 -3.83 -25.42 -11.07
C GLY A 601 -3.23 -26.60 -10.31
N THR A 602 -4.06 -27.20 -9.46
CA THR A 602 -3.64 -28.25 -8.49
C THR A 602 -2.99 -29.45 -9.18
N GLY A 603 -1.83 -29.88 -8.66
CA GLY A 603 -1.16 -31.11 -9.10
C GLY A 603 -0.29 -30.99 -10.36
N VAL A 604 -0.12 -29.82 -10.93
CA VAL A 604 0.73 -29.59 -12.11
C VAL A 604 2.14 -29.13 -11.72
N PHE A 605 2.27 -28.44 -10.57
CA PHE A 605 3.56 -27.96 -10.07
C PHE A 605 4.41 -29.12 -9.55
N VAL A 606 5.71 -29.13 -9.87
CA VAL A 606 6.65 -30.13 -9.36
C VAL A 606 7.11 -29.75 -7.96
N GLU A 607 6.74 -30.55 -6.98
CA GLU A 607 7.07 -30.36 -5.58
C GLU A 607 8.57 -30.58 -5.31
N ASN A 608 9.14 -29.81 -4.37
CA ASN A 608 10.53 -29.92 -3.97
C ASN A 608 10.69 -29.91 -2.44
N ASP A 609 11.61 -30.72 -1.96
CA ASP A 609 12.00 -30.75 -0.56
C ASP A 609 13.10 -29.71 -0.31
N THR A 610 13.16 -29.20 0.93
CA THR A 610 14.19 -28.26 1.37
C THR A 610 14.56 -28.58 2.80
N TYR A 611 15.86 -28.70 3.06
CA TYR A 611 16.37 -28.81 4.42
C TYR A 611 17.52 -27.83 4.60
N LEU A 612 17.40 -26.94 5.59
CA LEU A 612 18.46 -26.03 6.02
C LEU A 612 18.51 -26.02 7.54
N ASP A 613 19.70 -26.04 8.11
CA ASP A 613 19.93 -25.93 9.54
C ASP A 613 21.13 -25.02 9.85
N LYS A 614 21.45 -24.85 11.12
CA LYS A 614 22.62 -24.08 11.58
C LYS A 614 23.91 -24.90 11.68
N LYS A 615 23.89 -26.21 11.37
CA LYS A 615 24.98 -27.16 11.62
C LYS A 615 25.51 -27.75 10.33
N GLU A 616 24.74 -28.67 9.73
CA GLU A 616 25.18 -29.54 8.64
C GLU A 616 24.85 -29.02 7.26
N ASN A 617 23.77 -28.20 7.13
CA ASN A 617 23.32 -27.66 5.86
C ASN A 617 22.91 -26.18 6.00
N ARG A 618 23.89 -25.32 6.25
CA ARG A 618 23.66 -23.88 6.30
C ARG A 618 23.61 -23.24 4.92
N LEU A 619 24.47 -23.72 4.03
CA LEU A 619 24.61 -23.24 2.68
C LEU A 619 24.34 -24.36 1.68
N SER A 620 23.27 -24.24 0.94
CA SER A 620 22.94 -25.14 -0.18
C SER A 620 23.39 -24.51 -1.50
N ILE A 621 24.39 -25.07 -2.14
CA ILE A 621 24.85 -24.65 -3.48
C ILE A 621 24.01 -25.40 -4.52
N ILE A 622 23.32 -24.68 -5.38
CA ILE A 622 22.36 -25.23 -6.36
C ILE A 622 22.90 -24.99 -7.75
N THR A 623 23.34 -26.05 -8.42
CA THR A 623 23.83 -25.99 -9.80
C THR A 623 22.78 -26.41 -10.83
N GLY A 624 22.99 -26.11 -12.07
CA GLY A 624 22.09 -26.44 -13.19
C GLY A 624 21.73 -25.26 -14.09
N PRO A 625 21.03 -25.49 -15.20
CA PRO A 625 20.70 -24.44 -16.16
C PRO A 625 19.63 -23.46 -15.65
N ASN A 626 19.66 -22.22 -16.16
CA ASN A 626 18.79 -21.12 -15.66
C ASN A 626 17.29 -21.36 -15.87
N MET A 627 16.89 -22.03 -16.94
CA MET A 627 15.49 -22.32 -17.24
C MET A 627 14.92 -23.53 -16.47
N ALA A 628 15.74 -24.21 -15.70
CA ALA A 628 15.31 -25.42 -14.99
C ALA A 628 14.51 -25.16 -13.71
N GLY A 629 14.45 -23.90 -13.22
CA GLY A 629 13.60 -23.51 -12.09
C GLY A 629 14.32 -23.25 -10.77
N LYS A 630 15.67 -23.04 -10.74
CA LYS A 630 16.45 -22.70 -9.54
C LYS A 630 15.87 -21.50 -8.78
N SER A 631 15.72 -20.36 -9.46
CA SER A 631 15.20 -19.12 -8.87
C SER A 631 13.77 -19.28 -8.36
N THR A 632 12.93 -20.06 -9.05
CA THR A 632 11.56 -20.38 -8.62
C THR A 632 11.58 -21.18 -7.31
N TYR A 633 12.44 -22.19 -7.21
CA TYR A 633 12.61 -22.99 -6.01
C TYR A 633 13.08 -22.14 -4.81
N MET A 634 14.07 -21.30 -4.99
CA MET A 634 14.56 -20.44 -3.90
C MET A 634 13.50 -19.45 -3.43
N ARG A 635 12.76 -18.80 -4.36
CA ARG A 635 11.64 -17.93 -4.00
C ARG A 635 10.52 -18.69 -3.28
N GLN A 636 10.24 -19.94 -3.69
CA GLN A 636 9.29 -20.81 -3.00
C GLN A 636 9.63 -20.96 -1.52
N VAL A 637 10.89 -21.23 -1.19
CA VAL A 637 11.34 -21.42 0.20
C VAL A 637 11.14 -20.13 1.01
N ALA A 638 11.52 -18.97 0.46
CA ALA A 638 11.31 -17.69 1.13
C ALA A 638 9.82 -17.37 1.34
N LEU A 639 8.97 -17.63 0.33
CA LEU A 639 7.54 -17.39 0.43
C LEU A 639 6.87 -18.32 1.45
N ILE A 640 7.26 -19.59 1.50
CA ILE A 640 6.77 -20.55 2.50
C ILE A 640 7.15 -20.09 3.91
N THR A 641 8.42 -19.68 4.11
CA THR A 641 8.88 -19.14 5.40
C THR A 641 8.10 -17.89 5.81
N LEU A 642 7.89 -16.97 4.89
CA LEU A 642 7.09 -15.77 5.14
C LEU A 642 5.64 -16.11 5.49
N MET A 643 5.00 -17.02 4.74
CA MET A 643 3.63 -17.47 5.00
C MET A 643 3.50 -18.10 6.40
N ALA A 644 4.46 -18.94 6.81
CA ALA A 644 4.48 -19.52 8.15
C ALA A 644 4.55 -18.41 9.23
N GLN A 645 5.42 -17.41 9.06
CA GLN A 645 5.61 -16.32 10.05
C GLN A 645 4.49 -15.28 10.06
N VAL A 646 3.63 -15.21 9.06
CA VAL A 646 2.38 -14.42 9.18
C VAL A 646 1.25 -15.21 9.84
N GLY A 647 1.43 -16.52 10.08
CA GLY A 647 0.43 -17.40 10.69
C GLY A 647 -0.52 -18.02 9.66
N SER A 648 -0.09 -18.18 8.41
CA SER A 648 -0.82 -18.87 7.34
C SER A 648 -0.35 -20.30 7.18
N PHE A 649 -1.23 -21.20 6.75
CA PHE A 649 -0.83 -22.50 6.23
C PHE A 649 0.00 -22.33 4.96
N VAL A 650 0.82 -23.34 4.65
CA VAL A 650 1.85 -23.27 3.62
C VAL A 650 1.65 -24.32 2.51
N PRO A 651 2.05 -24.04 1.28
CA PRO A 651 1.97 -24.95 0.15
C PRO A 651 3.05 -26.04 0.23
N ALA A 652 2.87 -27.01 1.13
CA ALA A 652 3.75 -28.15 1.35
C ALA A 652 2.93 -29.35 1.79
N SER A 653 3.54 -30.56 1.77
CA SER A 653 2.96 -31.75 2.44
C SER A 653 3.20 -31.70 3.94
N GLU A 654 4.42 -31.31 4.34
CA GLU A 654 4.82 -31.08 5.74
C GLU A 654 5.81 -29.92 5.78
N ALA A 655 5.79 -29.10 6.85
CA ALA A 655 6.73 -28.01 7.02
C ALA A 655 7.06 -27.79 8.50
N HIS A 656 8.35 -27.77 8.82
CA HIS A 656 8.89 -27.35 10.10
C HIS A 656 9.77 -26.10 9.86
N ILE A 657 9.35 -24.97 10.43
CA ILE A 657 9.92 -23.67 10.16
C ILE A 657 10.43 -23.04 11.46
N GLY A 658 11.74 -23.11 11.67
CA GLY A 658 12.40 -22.29 12.67
C GLY A 658 12.40 -20.84 12.23
N VAL A 659 11.88 -19.96 13.07
CA VAL A 659 11.71 -18.52 12.73
C VAL A 659 13.01 -17.89 12.23
N VAL A 660 12.87 -16.97 11.28
CA VAL A 660 13.97 -16.17 10.76
C VAL A 660 13.73 -14.69 11.10
N ASP A 661 14.82 -13.97 11.34
CA ASP A 661 14.79 -12.55 11.67
C ASP A 661 14.73 -11.67 10.44
N LYS A 662 15.34 -12.12 9.33
CA LYS A 662 15.40 -11.39 8.06
C LYS A 662 15.38 -12.35 6.88
N ILE A 663 14.76 -11.92 5.78
CA ILE A 663 14.89 -12.57 4.47
C ILE A 663 15.58 -11.60 3.53
N PHE A 664 16.74 -12.04 3.01
CA PHE A 664 17.48 -11.31 1.98
C PHE A 664 17.37 -12.03 0.64
N THR A 665 17.18 -11.28 -0.43
CA THR A 665 17.13 -11.84 -1.77
C THR A 665 18.00 -11.04 -2.73
N ARG A 666 18.86 -11.73 -3.45
CA ARG A 666 19.54 -11.23 -4.62
C ARG A 666 19.16 -12.14 -5.79
N VAL A 667 18.21 -11.76 -6.61
CA VAL A 667 17.65 -12.55 -7.71
C VAL A 667 17.62 -11.71 -8.98
N GLY A 668 18.41 -12.10 -9.98
CA GLY A 668 18.43 -11.52 -11.34
C GLY A 668 18.74 -10.01 -11.41
N ALA A 669 19.43 -9.55 -12.43
CA ALA A 669 19.55 -8.13 -12.70
C ALA A 669 18.23 -7.61 -13.32
N SER A 670 17.52 -6.70 -12.63
CA SER A 670 16.69 -5.75 -13.36
C SER A 670 17.65 -4.69 -13.92
N ASP A 671 17.69 -4.55 -15.22
CA ASP A 671 18.37 -3.42 -15.86
C ASP A 671 17.65 -2.13 -15.42
N ASP A 672 18.08 -1.56 -14.32
CA ASP A 672 17.65 -0.24 -13.88
C ASP A 672 18.56 0.79 -14.53
N LEU A 673 18.30 1.04 -15.81
CA LEU A 673 19.04 2.01 -16.63
C LEU A 673 18.92 3.45 -16.09
N SER A 674 17.98 3.69 -15.18
CA SER A 674 17.71 5.03 -14.64
C SER A 674 18.81 5.55 -13.72
N MET A 675 19.57 4.67 -13.06
CA MET A 675 20.63 5.04 -12.11
C MET A 675 22.00 5.26 -12.74
N GLY A 676 22.18 4.98 -14.03
CA GLY A 676 23.48 5.12 -14.71
C GLY A 676 24.59 4.24 -14.10
N GLN A 677 24.27 3.35 -13.16
CA GLN A 677 25.19 2.43 -12.52
C GLN A 677 25.29 1.13 -13.30
N SER A 678 26.48 0.55 -13.34
CA SER A 678 26.68 -0.80 -13.89
C SER A 678 25.85 -1.81 -13.10
N THR A 679 25.17 -2.74 -13.78
CA THR A 679 24.43 -3.87 -13.18
C THR A 679 25.29 -4.65 -12.19
N PHE A 680 26.59 -4.76 -12.45
CA PHE A 680 27.55 -5.38 -11.53
C PHE A 680 27.76 -4.55 -10.25
N MET A 681 27.80 -3.21 -10.33
CA MET A 681 27.93 -2.37 -9.14
C MET A 681 26.70 -2.47 -8.23
N VAL A 682 25.49 -2.48 -8.81
CA VAL A 682 24.24 -2.67 -8.06
C VAL A 682 24.26 -4.04 -7.37
N GLU A 683 24.67 -5.10 -8.09
CA GLU A 683 24.82 -6.45 -7.52
C GLU A 683 25.77 -6.45 -6.34
N MET A 684 26.92 -5.82 -6.44
CA MET A 684 27.91 -5.78 -5.36
C MET A 684 27.43 -4.97 -4.16
N MET A 685 26.66 -3.92 -4.36
CA MET A 685 26.03 -3.16 -3.27
C MET A 685 24.99 -4.00 -2.52
N GLU A 686 24.14 -4.74 -3.22
CA GLU A 686 23.17 -5.65 -2.60
C GLU A 686 23.87 -6.75 -1.81
N VAL A 687 24.87 -7.40 -2.38
CA VAL A 687 25.70 -8.40 -1.69
C VAL A 687 26.39 -7.82 -0.45
N ALA A 688 26.96 -6.62 -0.57
CA ALA A 688 27.60 -5.93 0.56
C ALA A 688 26.61 -5.66 1.72
N THR A 689 25.39 -5.28 1.41
CA THR A 689 24.32 -5.09 2.41
C THR A 689 23.99 -6.43 3.10
N ILE A 690 23.81 -7.49 2.33
CA ILE A 690 23.54 -8.84 2.86
C ILE A 690 24.65 -9.29 3.81
N LEU A 691 25.92 -9.18 3.38
CA LEU A 691 27.07 -9.62 4.18
C LEU A 691 27.25 -8.82 5.48
N LYS A 692 26.77 -7.57 5.53
CA LYS A 692 26.84 -6.70 6.72
C LYS A 692 25.70 -6.94 7.71
N GLU A 693 24.50 -7.26 7.20
CA GLU A 693 23.27 -7.27 8.01
C GLU A 693 22.73 -8.67 8.30
N ALA A 694 23.11 -9.68 7.52
CA ALA A 694 22.66 -11.04 7.75
C ALA A 694 23.21 -11.60 9.07
N THR A 695 22.36 -12.33 9.78
CA THR A 695 22.67 -13.02 11.04
C THR A 695 22.57 -14.54 10.85
N SER A 696 22.97 -15.32 11.82
CA SER A 696 22.78 -16.77 11.83
C SER A 696 21.31 -17.22 11.84
N ASN A 697 20.38 -16.30 12.11
CA ASN A 697 18.95 -16.53 12.05
C ASN A 697 18.32 -16.12 10.71
N SER A 698 19.06 -15.44 9.84
CA SER A 698 18.56 -14.94 8.56
C SER A 698 18.43 -16.07 7.52
N LEU A 699 17.53 -15.86 6.56
CA LEU A 699 17.42 -16.63 5.33
C LEU A 699 17.94 -15.79 4.16
N VAL A 700 18.95 -16.29 3.45
CA VAL A 700 19.60 -15.59 2.35
C VAL A 700 19.38 -16.35 1.04
N ILE A 701 18.96 -15.65 0.00
CA ILE A 701 18.78 -16.17 -1.35
C ILE A 701 19.71 -15.44 -2.30
N LEU A 702 20.66 -16.16 -2.87
CA LEU A 702 21.63 -15.63 -3.83
C LEU A 702 21.47 -16.33 -5.18
N ASP A 703 21.19 -15.58 -6.21
CA ASP A 703 21.02 -16.12 -7.57
C ASP A 703 22.06 -15.51 -8.51
N GLU A 704 22.98 -16.36 -8.98
CA GLU A 704 23.98 -16.05 -10.00
C GLU A 704 24.91 -14.87 -9.67
N ILE A 705 25.51 -14.89 -8.49
CA ILE A 705 26.48 -13.87 -8.08
C ILE A 705 27.74 -13.91 -8.97
N GLY A 706 28.26 -12.76 -9.38
CA GLY A 706 29.48 -12.58 -10.16
C GLY A 706 29.30 -12.68 -11.68
N ARG A 707 28.04 -12.67 -12.17
CA ARG A 707 27.76 -12.80 -13.62
C ARG A 707 28.10 -11.55 -14.43
N GLY A 708 28.12 -10.37 -13.79
CA GLY A 708 28.33 -9.08 -14.45
C GLY A 708 29.78 -8.69 -14.75
N THR A 709 30.76 -9.60 -14.52
CA THR A 709 32.21 -9.33 -14.71
C THR A 709 32.90 -10.48 -15.43
N SER A 710 34.27 -10.48 -15.48
CA SER A 710 35.03 -11.56 -16.09
C SER A 710 34.81 -12.87 -15.32
N THR A 711 34.88 -14.02 -16.01
CA THR A 711 34.59 -15.33 -15.42
C THR A 711 35.40 -15.61 -14.15
N TYR A 712 36.70 -15.31 -14.16
CA TYR A 712 37.58 -15.58 -13.02
C TYR A 712 37.32 -14.62 -11.85
N ASP A 713 37.06 -13.33 -12.12
CA ASP A 713 36.71 -12.36 -11.08
C ASP A 713 35.36 -12.72 -10.45
N GLY A 714 34.36 -13.04 -11.29
CA GLY A 714 33.05 -13.46 -10.85
C GLY A 714 33.08 -14.72 -9.97
N LEU A 715 33.82 -15.75 -10.41
CA LEU A 715 34.02 -16.96 -9.64
C LEU A 715 34.72 -16.68 -8.29
N SER A 716 35.78 -15.86 -8.31
CA SER A 716 36.51 -15.53 -7.08
C SER A 716 35.65 -14.80 -6.06
N ILE A 717 34.82 -13.86 -6.52
CA ILE A 717 33.88 -13.13 -5.67
C ILE A 717 32.80 -14.08 -5.13
N ALA A 718 32.18 -14.91 -6.00
CA ALA A 718 31.15 -15.86 -5.59
C ALA A 718 31.67 -16.88 -4.57
N TRP A 719 32.91 -17.35 -4.76
CA TRP A 719 33.59 -18.23 -3.83
C TRP A 719 33.82 -17.59 -2.46
N ALA A 720 34.39 -16.39 -2.42
CA ALA A 720 34.65 -15.63 -1.19
C ALA A 720 33.35 -15.27 -0.44
N VAL A 721 32.27 -14.93 -1.16
CA VAL A 721 30.94 -14.67 -0.59
C VAL A 721 30.38 -15.95 0.05
N ALA A 722 30.50 -17.09 -0.65
CA ALA A 722 30.00 -18.36 -0.12
C ALA A 722 30.79 -18.79 1.14
N GLU A 723 32.12 -18.66 1.16
CA GLU A 723 32.96 -18.90 2.34
C GLU A 723 32.58 -18.01 3.53
N TYR A 724 32.41 -16.71 3.26
CA TYR A 724 32.04 -15.74 4.30
C TYR A 724 30.69 -16.06 4.95
N ILE A 725 29.68 -16.42 4.15
CA ILE A 725 28.35 -16.76 4.64
C ILE A 725 28.34 -18.11 5.37
N ALA A 726 29.10 -19.08 4.88
CA ALA A 726 29.22 -20.39 5.51
C ALA A 726 29.95 -20.37 6.86
N ASP A 727 30.78 -19.36 7.09
CA ASP A 727 31.53 -19.18 8.34
C ASP A 727 30.59 -18.74 9.48
N LYS A 728 30.50 -19.61 10.53
CA LYS A 728 29.64 -19.38 11.70
C LYS A 728 30.01 -18.13 12.52
N GLU A 729 31.29 -17.77 12.51
CA GLU A 729 31.76 -16.62 13.29
C GLU A 729 31.52 -15.29 12.58
N LYS A 730 31.41 -15.32 11.22
CA LYS A 730 31.21 -14.11 10.43
C LYS A 730 29.74 -13.85 10.11
N CYS A 731 29.02 -14.87 9.66
CA CYS A 731 27.62 -14.76 9.26
C CYS A 731 26.79 -15.96 9.71
N GLY A 732 27.05 -17.16 9.18
CA GLY A 732 26.36 -18.40 9.55
C GLY A 732 24.89 -18.46 9.13
N ALA A 733 24.44 -17.62 8.19
CA ALA A 733 23.05 -17.55 7.73
C ALA A 733 22.64 -18.81 6.92
N LYS A 734 21.36 -19.20 7.06
CA LYS A 734 20.75 -20.20 6.19
C LYS A 734 20.66 -19.66 4.78
N THR A 735 21.32 -20.32 3.82
CA THR A 735 21.51 -19.76 2.48
C THR A 735 21.20 -20.75 1.37
N LEU A 736 20.44 -20.31 0.38
CA LEU A 736 20.27 -20.97 -0.91
C LEU A 736 21.07 -20.19 -1.95
N PHE A 737 22.08 -20.80 -2.53
CA PHE A 737 23.00 -20.17 -3.47
C PHE A 737 22.90 -20.86 -4.84
N ALA A 738 22.18 -20.28 -5.77
CA ALA A 738 22.15 -20.77 -7.14
C ALA A 738 23.32 -20.21 -7.95
N THR A 739 24.00 -21.05 -8.68
CA THR A 739 25.17 -20.68 -9.47
C THR A 739 25.28 -21.50 -10.75
N HIS A 740 25.99 -20.94 -11.71
CA HIS A 740 26.45 -21.63 -12.92
C HIS A 740 27.95 -21.99 -12.85
N TYR A 741 28.65 -21.57 -11.76
CA TYR A 741 30.03 -21.94 -11.50
C TYR A 741 30.07 -23.33 -10.84
N HIS A 742 30.47 -24.35 -11.62
CA HIS A 742 30.55 -25.72 -11.12
C HIS A 742 31.66 -25.87 -10.09
N GLU A 743 32.70 -25.05 -10.16
CA GLU A 743 33.85 -25.06 -9.23
C GLU A 743 33.40 -24.80 -7.80
N LEU A 744 32.29 -24.09 -7.56
CA LEU A 744 31.74 -23.85 -6.20
C LEU A 744 31.30 -25.15 -5.51
N THR A 745 31.06 -26.23 -6.25
CA THR A 745 30.71 -27.53 -5.66
C THR A 745 31.84 -28.14 -4.80
N GLU A 746 33.08 -27.71 -5.04
CA GLU A 746 34.21 -28.14 -4.20
C GLU A 746 34.10 -27.65 -2.74
N LEU A 747 33.29 -26.61 -2.48
CA LEU A 747 33.11 -26.06 -1.13
C LEU A 747 32.49 -27.06 -0.15
N GLU A 748 31.71 -28.05 -0.60
CA GLU A 748 31.15 -29.12 0.26
C GLU A 748 32.24 -29.96 0.92
N GLU A 749 33.35 -30.20 0.22
CA GLU A 749 34.48 -30.96 0.75
C GLU A 749 35.40 -30.13 1.65
N LYS A 750 35.37 -28.79 1.46
CA LYS A 750 36.28 -27.83 2.15
C LYS A 750 35.70 -27.20 3.39
N LEU A 751 34.37 -27.08 3.46
CA LEU A 751 33.69 -26.34 4.51
C LEU A 751 32.58 -27.14 5.17
N GLU A 752 32.49 -27.05 6.49
CA GLU A 752 31.36 -27.61 7.24
C GLU A 752 30.08 -26.82 6.99
N GLY A 753 28.98 -27.54 6.82
CA GLY A 753 27.64 -26.91 6.67
C GLY A 753 27.36 -26.44 5.26
N VAL A 754 28.13 -26.87 4.28
CA VAL A 754 27.86 -26.66 2.85
C VAL A 754 27.39 -28.00 2.24
N LYS A 755 26.33 -27.95 1.44
CA LYS A 755 25.79 -29.08 0.71
C LYS A 755 25.49 -28.72 -0.74
N ASN A 756 25.79 -29.62 -1.64
CA ASN A 756 25.53 -29.45 -3.05
C ASN A 756 24.20 -30.07 -3.46
N TYR A 757 23.52 -29.37 -4.32
CA TYR A 757 22.29 -29.81 -4.97
C TYR A 757 22.34 -29.46 -6.46
N ASN A 758 21.58 -30.21 -7.24
CA ASN A 758 21.40 -29.89 -8.65
C ASN A 758 19.95 -30.12 -9.09
N ILE A 759 19.61 -29.64 -10.25
CA ILE A 759 18.29 -29.88 -10.84
C ILE A 759 18.36 -31.14 -11.69
N ALA A 760 17.49 -32.11 -11.38
CA ALA A 760 17.38 -33.34 -12.12
C ALA A 760 17.01 -33.11 -13.59
N VAL A 761 17.77 -33.72 -14.47
CA VAL A 761 17.63 -33.67 -15.91
C VAL A 761 17.45 -35.10 -16.44
N LYS A 762 16.58 -35.28 -17.40
CA LYS A 762 16.43 -36.56 -18.12
C LYS A 762 16.79 -36.37 -19.58
N GLU A 763 17.80 -37.07 -20.01
CA GLU A 763 18.18 -37.11 -21.43
C GLU A 763 17.26 -38.04 -22.22
N LYS A 764 16.77 -37.59 -23.35
CA LYS A 764 15.96 -38.34 -24.30
C LYS A 764 16.53 -38.18 -25.70
N GLY A 765 17.59 -38.93 -26.04
CA GLY A 765 18.31 -38.79 -27.30
C GLY A 765 19.10 -37.47 -27.37
N GLU A 766 18.83 -36.62 -28.33
CA GLU A 766 19.43 -35.29 -28.45
C GLU A 766 18.70 -34.19 -27.63
N ASP A 767 17.54 -34.54 -27.03
CA ASP A 767 16.71 -33.62 -26.28
C ASP A 767 16.88 -33.79 -24.76
N ILE A 768 16.78 -32.67 -24.03
CA ILE A 768 16.84 -32.66 -22.57
C ILE A 768 15.51 -32.25 -22.01
N ILE A 769 15.01 -33.01 -21.06
CA ILE A 769 13.80 -32.70 -20.28
C ILE A 769 14.22 -32.31 -18.86
N PHE A 770 13.96 -31.03 -18.48
CA PHE A 770 14.15 -30.57 -17.12
C PHE A 770 13.04 -31.12 -16.23
N LEU A 771 13.38 -31.97 -15.28
CA LEU A 771 12.39 -32.52 -14.35
C LEU A 771 11.96 -31.54 -13.27
N ARG A 772 12.64 -30.40 -13.12
CA ARG A 772 12.38 -29.34 -12.12
C ARG A 772 12.42 -29.86 -10.68
N LYS A 773 13.07 -30.99 -10.44
CA LYS A 773 13.28 -31.61 -9.13
C LYS A 773 14.70 -31.32 -8.66
N ILE A 774 14.84 -30.79 -7.46
CA ILE A 774 16.11 -30.56 -6.78
C ILE A 774 16.55 -31.89 -6.14
N ILE A 775 17.77 -32.32 -6.42
CA ILE A 775 18.34 -33.55 -5.89
C ILE A 775 19.72 -33.27 -5.27
N PRO A 776 20.14 -34.03 -4.25
CA PRO A 776 21.48 -33.91 -3.67
C PRO A 776 22.59 -34.21 -4.69
N GLY A 777 23.74 -33.54 -4.52
CA GLY A 777 24.96 -33.74 -5.33
C GLY A 777 25.17 -32.60 -6.33
N GLY A 778 26.38 -32.43 -6.82
CA GLY A 778 26.74 -31.50 -7.88
C GLY A 778 26.54 -32.10 -9.27
N THR A 779 26.54 -31.27 -10.30
CA THR A 779 26.62 -31.66 -11.70
C THR A 779 27.75 -30.93 -12.38
N ASP A 780 28.55 -31.61 -13.17
CA ASP A 780 29.64 -31.03 -13.94
C ASP A 780 29.24 -30.76 -15.40
N GLU A 781 27.98 -31.08 -15.78
CA GLU A 781 27.50 -30.90 -17.16
C GLU A 781 26.97 -29.51 -17.45
N SER A 782 27.39 -28.96 -18.58
CA SER A 782 26.90 -27.65 -19.09
C SER A 782 25.76 -27.90 -20.08
N TYR A 783 24.59 -27.31 -19.78
CA TYR A 783 23.39 -27.47 -20.59
C TYR A 783 23.05 -26.21 -21.45
N GLY A 784 23.93 -25.21 -21.49
CA GLY A 784 23.67 -23.95 -22.17
C GLY A 784 23.34 -24.08 -23.65
N ILE A 785 24.05 -24.96 -24.37
CA ILE A 785 23.84 -25.21 -25.81
C ILE A 785 22.49 -25.92 -26.07
N HIS A 786 22.09 -26.81 -25.17
CA HIS A 786 20.78 -27.46 -25.24
C HIS A 786 19.64 -26.46 -25.02
N VAL A 787 19.79 -25.54 -24.10
CA VAL A 787 18.83 -24.43 -23.89
C VAL A 787 18.76 -23.51 -25.13
N ALA A 788 19.90 -23.19 -25.75
CA ALA A 788 19.94 -22.43 -27.00
C ALA A 788 19.18 -23.14 -28.14
N ARG A 789 19.28 -24.45 -28.23
CA ARG A 789 18.55 -25.29 -29.17
C ARG A 789 17.04 -25.26 -28.92
N LEU A 790 16.62 -25.40 -27.67
CA LEU A 790 15.20 -25.30 -27.26
C LEU A 790 14.63 -23.89 -27.53
N ALA A 791 15.45 -22.85 -27.41
CA ALA A 791 15.06 -21.47 -27.71
C ALA A 791 14.96 -21.17 -29.23
N GLY A 792 15.28 -22.12 -30.10
CA GLY A 792 15.16 -21.98 -31.54
C GLY A 792 16.39 -21.38 -32.23
N VAL A 793 17.57 -21.36 -31.58
CA VAL A 793 18.83 -20.96 -32.23
C VAL A 793 19.15 -21.92 -33.39
N PRO A 794 19.53 -21.43 -34.56
CA PRO A 794 19.76 -22.26 -35.73
C PRO A 794 20.69 -23.45 -35.46
N LYS A 795 20.36 -24.64 -36.00
CA LYS A 795 21.09 -25.89 -35.73
C LYS A 795 22.59 -25.80 -36.09
N ALA A 796 22.93 -25.10 -37.13
CA ALA A 796 24.32 -24.88 -37.51
C ALA A 796 25.17 -24.14 -36.46
N VAL A 797 24.52 -23.17 -35.72
CA VAL A 797 25.18 -22.42 -34.63
C VAL A 797 25.35 -23.31 -33.40
N THR A 798 24.31 -24.06 -33.02
CA THR A 798 24.35 -24.95 -31.85
C THR A 798 25.31 -26.11 -32.04
N GLN A 799 25.40 -26.67 -33.26
CA GLN A 799 26.41 -27.73 -33.58
C GLN A 799 27.82 -27.17 -33.49
N LYS A 800 28.05 -25.96 -34.01
CA LYS A 800 29.38 -25.35 -33.92
C LYS A 800 29.75 -25.01 -32.47
N ALA A 801 28.77 -24.59 -31.66
CA ALA A 801 29.00 -24.36 -30.23
C ALA A 801 29.38 -25.67 -29.51
N ASP A 802 28.74 -26.83 -29.83
CA ASP A 802 29.10 -28.14 -29.29
C ASP A 802 30.55 -28.55 -29.64
N GLU A 803 30.98 -28.35 -30.88
CA GLU A 803 32.37 -28.59 -31.29
C GLU A 803 33.36 -27.77 -30.48
N ILE A 804 33.05 -26.45 -30.30
CA ILE A 804 33.90 -25.52 -29.55
C ILE A 804 33.98 -25.94 -28.08
N LEU A 805 32.83 -26.25 -27.46
CA LEU A 805 32.77 -26.68 -26.07
C LEU A 805 33.63 -27.92 -25.82
N ARG A 806 33.47 -28.97 -26.64
CA ARG A 806 34.28 -30.19 -26.53
C ARG A 806 35.79 -29.92 -26.70
N GLY A 807 36.14 -28.91 -27.53
CA GLY A 807 37.53 -28.45 -27.69
C GLY A 807 38.07 -27.75 -26.44
N LEU A 808 37.28 -26.96 -25.78
CA LEU A 808 37.64 -26.25 -24.53
C LEU A 808 37.75 -27.24 -23.35
N GLU A 809 36.79 -28.19 -23.20
CA GLU A 809 36.83 -29.21 -22.16
C GLU A 809 38.03 -30.12 -22.26
N ARG A 810 38.41 -30.54 -23.49
CA ARG A 810 39.64 -31.34 -23.71
C ARG A 810 40.89 -30.61 -23.29
N LYS A 811 40.98 -29.29 -23.50
CA LYS A 811 42.09 -28.45 -23.05
C LYS A 811 42.21 -28.41 -21.54
N ASN A 812 41.08 -28.31 -20.83
CA ASN A 812 41.02 -28.28 -19.37
C ASN A 812 41.41 -29.64 -18.78
N ILE A 813 41.02 -30.75 -19.40
CA ILE A 813 41.39 -32.13 -18.98
C ILE A 813 42.88 -32.37 -19.13
N LEU A 814 43.51 -31.79 -20.19
CA LEU A 814 44.95 -31.93 -20.39
C LEU A 814 45.79 -31.11 -19.40
N THR A 815 45.22 -30.04 -18.83
CA THR A 815 45.88 -29.27 -17.77
C THR A 815 45.62 -29.82 -16.36
N GLY A 816 44.51 -30.57 -16.14
CA GLY A 816 44.12 -31.13 -14.85
C GLY A 816 44.67 -32.52 -14.48
N LYS A 817 45.28 -33.29 -15.42
CA LYS A 817 45.76 -34.69 -15.15
C LYS A 817 47.24 -34.82 -14.75
N LYS A 818 47.81 -33.86 -14.05
CA LYS A 818 49.14 -34.02 -13.42
C LYS A 818 49.20 -33.52 -11.99
N GLN A 819 48.28 -34.01 -11.15
CA GLN A 819 48.48 -33.90 -9.71
C GLN A 819 47.80 -35.04 -8.95
N GLU A 820 48.31 -36.28 -9.10
CA GLU A 820 48.29 -37.23 -7.99
C GLU A 820 49.72 -37.42 -7.49
N SER A 821 49.86 -37.12 -6.23
CA SER A 821 51.02 -37.30 -5.32
C SER A 821 51.94 -36.04 -5.16
N LYS A 822 51.63 -35.25 -4.15
CA LYS A 822 52.48 -35.04 -2.96
C LYS A 822 51.89 -33.90 -2.08
N LYS A 823 51.90 -34.20 -0.79
CA LYS A 823 51.50 -33.38 0.34
C LYS A 823 52.05 -31.97 0.34
N ALA A 824 51.16 -31.06 0.74
CA ALA A 824 51.31 -29.81 1.52
C ALA A 824 52.51 -28.88 1.18
N VAL A 825 52.19 -27.70 0.75
CA VAL A 825 52.64 -26.45 1.38
C VAL A 825 51.70 -25.32 0.91
N GLU A 826 51.24 -24.47 1.83
CA GLU A 826 50.40 -23.33 1.68
C GLU A 826 50.97 -22.25 0.76
N GLY A 827 50.01 -21.59 0.02
CA GLY A 827 50.07 -20.18 -0.29
C GLY A 827 51.11 -19.71 -1.30
N GLN A 828 50.63 -19.57 -2.52
CA GLN A 828 50.94 -18.48 -3.46
C GLN A 828 50.45 -18.87 -4.85
N PHE A 829 49.40 -18.22 -5.33
CA PHE A 829 48.98 -18.30 -6.75
C PHE A 829 50.12 -17.71 -7.59
N ASP A 830 50.79 -18.59 -8.32
CA ASP A 830 52.07 -18.33 -8.91
C ASP A 830 51.92 -17.76 -10.33
N MET A 831 52.24 -16.50 -10.50
CA MET A 831 52.44 -15.83 -11.79
C MET A 831 53.53 -16.50 -12.62
N PHE A 832 54.24 -17.46 -12.03
CA PHE A 832 55.29 -18.29 -12.69
C PHE A 832 54.68 -19.32 -13.67
N ASN A 833 53.48 -19.86 -13.43
CA ASN A 833 52.87 -20.85 -14.30
C ASN A 833 52.39 -20.27 -15.64
N TYR A 834 51.96 -19.02 -15.66
CA TYR A 834 51.61 -18.33 -16.95
C TYR A 834 52.83 -18.11 -17.84
N LYS A 835 53.93 -17.66 -17.27
CA LYS A 835 55.21 -17.48 -18.01
C LYS A 835 55.76 -18.79 -18.53
N LEU A 836 55.64 -19.90 -17.75
CA LEU A 836 56.09 -21.24 -18.19
C LEU A 836 55.27 -21.78 -19.37
N ALA A 837 53.98 -21.54 -19.40
CA ALA A 837 53.10 -21.95 -20.51
C ALA A 837 53.38 -21.19 -21.78
N GLU A 838 53.69 -19.88 -21.66
CA GLU A 838 54.08 -19.04 -22.81
C GLU A 838 55.45 -19.43 -23.40
N ILE A 839 56.37 -19.82 -22.54
CA ILE A 839 57.69 -20.35 -22.92
C ILE A 839 57.58 -21.70 -23.59
N ALA A 840 56.77 -22.60 -23.03
CA ALA A 840 56.51 -23.90 -23.65
C ALA A 840 55.93 -23.79 -25.05
N HIS A 841 54.98 -22.87 -25.23
CA HIS A 841 54.35 -22.56 -26.54
C HIS A 841 55.34 -21.97 -27.57
N GLU A 842 56.32 -21.20 -27.15
CA GLU A 842 57.39 -20.71 -28.08
C GLU A 842 58.38 -21.80 -28.43
N ILE A 843 58.68 -22.70 -27.51
CA ILE A 843 59.58 -23.84 -27.79
C ILE A 843 58.93 -24.82 -28.80
N ASP A 844 57.64 -25.10 -28.64
CA ASP A 844 56.89 -25.99 -29.57
C ASP A 844 56.74 -25.45 -30.99
N LYS A 845 56.89 -24.16 -31.19
CA LYS A 845 56.85 -23.50 -32.52
C LYS A 845 58.17 -23.58 -33.27
N VAL A 846 59.21 -24.02 -32.63
CA VAL A 846 60.55 -24.09 -33.23
C VAL A 846 60.75 -25.41 -33.96
N ASN A 847 60.88 -25.28 -35.30
CA ASN A 847 61.17 -26.43 -36.13
C ASN A 847 62.70 -26.73 -36.12
N LEU A 848 63.10 -27.72 -35.31
CA LEU A 848 64.49 -28.04 -35.07
C LEU A 848 65.29 -28.46 -36.35
N ASN A 849 64.60 -28.88 -37.41
CA ASN A 849 65.25 -29.29 -38.68
C ASN A 849 65.62 -28.14 -39.62
N GLU A 850 65.10 -26.92 -39.36
CA GLU A 850 65.33 -25.73 -40.19
C GLU A 850 66.13 -24.65 -39.46
N LEU A 851 66.52 -24.86 -38.19
CA LEU A 851 67.21 -23.90 -37.34
C LEU A 851 68.66 -23.76 -37.71
N THR A 852 69.08 -22.57 -37.99
CA THR A 852 70.52 -22.25 -38.07
C THR A 852 71.07 -22.03 -36.66
N PRO A 853 72.43 -22.19 -36.47
CA PRO A 853 73.05 -21.95 -35.16
C PRO A 853 72.82 -20.54 -34.57
N ILE A 854 72.62 -19.52 -35.39
CA ILE A 854 72.33 -18.16 -35.00
C ILE A 854 70.89 -18.00 -34.56
N ASP A 855 69.92 -18.64 -35.24
CA ASP A 855 68.56 -18.63 -34.90
C ASP A 855 68.29 -19.41 -33.58
N ALA A 856 69.01 -20.52 -33.33
CA ALA A 856 68.94 -21.23 -32.06
C ALA A 856 69.44 -20.32 -30.91
N LEU A 857 70.46 -19.58 -31.08
CA LEU A 857 70.98 -18.67 -30.05
C LEU A 857 70.05 -17.51 -29.82
N ASN A 858 69.46 -16.93 -30.83
CA ASN A 858 68.44 -15.86 -30.73
C ASN A 858 67.14 -16.37 -30.03
N THR A 859 66.72 -17.60 -30.29
CA THR A 859 65.58 -18.20 -29.65
C THR A 859 65.85 -18.50 -28.15
N LEU A 860 67.03 -18.95 -27.81
CA LEU A 860 67.47 -19.13 -26.41
C LEU A 860 67.59 -17.79 -25.68
N VAL A 861 68.05 -16.72 -26.31
CA VAL A 861 68.09 -15.40 -25.69
C VAL A 861 66.68 -14.89 -25.44
N ARG A 862 65.75 -15.03 -26.33
CA ARG A 862 64.33 -14.64 -26.20
C ARG A 862 63.62 -15.40 -25.10
N ILE A 863 63.86 -16.70 -25.00
CA ILE A 863 63.35 -17.54 -23.90
C ILE A 863 63.89 -17.09 -22.54
N LYS A 864 65.19 -16.80 -22.49
CA LYS A 864 65.88 -16.35 -21.27
C LYS A 864 65.39 -14.94 -20.82
N GLU A 865 65.06 -14.05 -21.74
CA GLU A 865 64.47 -12.73 -21.42
C GLU A 865 63.07 -12.88 -20.86
N LYS A 866 62.25 -13.77 -21.35
CA LYS A 866 60.91 -14.07 -20.84
C LYS A 866 60.88 -14.83 -19.49
N MET A 867 61.97 -15.50 -19.17
CA MET A 867 62.16 -16.16 -17.86
C MET A 867 62.52 -15.18 -16.73
N LYS A 868 63.02 -13.98 -17.08
CA LYS A 868 63.21 -12.91 -16.11
C LYS A 868 61.87 -12.17 -15.85
#